data_1844498aba07436e8682fda39a447c46
#
_entry.id   1844498aba07436e8682fda39a447c46
#
_cell.length_a   1.000
_cell.length_b   1.000
_cell.length_c   1.000
_cell.angle_alpha   90.00
_cell.angle_beta   90.00
_cell.angle_gamma   90.00
#
_symmetry.space_group_name_H-M   'P 1'
#
loop_
_entity.id
_entity.type
_entity.pdbx_description
1 polymer ?
#
loop_
_entity_poly.entity_id
_entity_poly.type
_entity_poly.pdbx_seq_one_letter_code
_entity_poly.pdbx_strand_id
1 'polypeptide(L)'
;MKKNLFWMLAAFLLCGSMALASCSDKNDNQDNGTPAEDLADYTLFVYGHSGGHMDQIIESVFESVKPLLDQKKKLRVLFFYKYGHGSKEIPFTGKYANEDEVVRFELTSETDLTKLRTEACFEEESQYQLYSQENLTEQLNWVAKTAPAKNYIVMLYGHGAGFNVKDDYYKEPLAPTRAVLYDEGFQGRGMNMYEFRWAIEASEIKHPQMIYFHNCLMGNLESLTTLRNLTDYFVGSQHVLASMGHIIVEFVKGLVQTTDIEAATKQMFAHLDVWKPWYNVPGTGIICNGDLFFMKSQGIEEVNEQMERLANRIREIYPTQQEAIDSAACKVYQPCQRYTLYDAADYADCLARETGDAQLKAISKDLRAAFDKAFLARDHVNNRPDSLSAYTLSVTLVDKTTFAQELQDDTDNTFTFGESYMATNFHTNTGWGHWLAENNQKPTGNPLGMLDDDPEGDEANDPNIPGLVNLRKWIAGTTTTQEAVDYVGLDNCFTCTPIPDEVWERMQGKTYKENPYIAREDLEHVKVLHWDYDQQIHVGEMICNKLIASTVVDIMRKLYDNGYNIQRMVLPDVYDADDEAQMRDNNSSCFCYRAISGTTKLSKHARGLAVDINTLYNPYYKDREDGTRYVQPATAVDYCNRDWDFAYKIDHNDLCYKLFIEAGFEWGGDWTSCKDFQHFELIEE
;
A
#
# COMPACT_ATOMS: atom_id res chain seq x y z
N MET A 1 -52.59 -13.79 0.72
CA MET A 1 -52.55 -12.85 1.85
C MET A 1 -52.06 -11.51 1.34
N LYS A 2 -53.01 -10.71 0.83
CA LYS A 2 -52.78 -9.36 0.29
C LYS A 2 -53.55 -8.42 1.20
N LYS A 3 -52.88 -7.69 2.07
CA LYS A 3 -53.38 -6.54 2.83
C LYS A 3 -52.31 -6.13 3.85
N ASN A 4 -51.30 -5.39 3.47
CA ASN A 4 -50.49 -4.55 4.37
C ASN A 4 -49.47 -3.68 3.59
N LEU A 5 -49.80 -3.37 2.32
CA LEU A 5 -48.90 -2.52 1.47
C LEU A 5 -49.55 -1.20 1.10
N PHE A 6 -50.49 -0.67 1.93
CA PHE A 6 -51.27 0.53 1.58
C PHE A 6 -51.22 1.65 2.64
N TRP A 7 -50.41 1.55 3.67
CA TRP A 7 -50.34 2.55 4.74
C TRP A 7 -49.00 3.31 4.87
N MET A 8 -48.05 3.07 3.99
CA MET A 8 -46.80 3.82 4.00
C MET A 8 -46.69 4.92 2.91
N LEU A 9 -47.69 5.11 2.09
CA LEU A 9 -47.70 6.13 1.00
C LEU A 9 -48.64 7.32 1.28
N ALA A 10 -49.19 7.48 2.49
CA ALA A 10 -50.11 8.56 2.82
C ALA A 10 -49.56 9.61 3.80
N ALA A 11 -48.27 9.57 4.18
CA ALA A 11 -47.67 10.52 5.12
C ALA A 11 -46.79 11.63 4.47
N PHE A 12 -46.68 11.69 3.15
CA PHE A 12 -45.78 12.65 2.47
C PHE A 12 -46.47 13.72 1.64
N LEU A 13 -47.81 13.94 1.82
CA LEU A 13 -48.53 14.96 1.08
C LEU A 13 -49.45 15.78 1.99
N LEU A 14 -48.89 16.47 2.97
CA LEU A 14 -49.62 17.56 3.66
C LEU A 14 -48.62 18.41 4.49
N CYS A 15 -47.86 19.24 3.85
CA CYS A 15 -47.27 20.47 4.39
C CYS A 15 -46.78 21.37 3.25
N GLY A 16 -47.74 21.89 2.51
CA GLY A 16 -47.53 23.02 1.64
C GLY A 16 -48.49 24.14 2.02
N SER A 17 -47.95 25.31 2.19
CA SER A 17 -48.61 26.60 2.38
C SER A 17 -49.20 26.94 3.74
N MET A 18 -48.45 27.79 4.47
CA MET A 18 -49.00 29.02 5.04
C MET A 18 -47.88 30.04 5.28
N ALA A 19 -48.05 31.17 4.62
CA ALA A 19 -47.20 32.35 4.72
C ALA A 19 -47.71 33.29 5.85
N LEU A 20 -46.74 33.97 6.47
CA LEU A 20 -46.78 35.28 7.06
C LEU A 20 -47.84 35.60 8.14
N ALA A 21 -47.37 35.70 9.39
CA ALA A 21 -47.77 36.81 10.24
C ALA A 21 -46.69 37.01 11.34
N SER A 22 -46.16 38.24 11.34
CA SER A 22 -45.34 38.81 12.42
C SER A 22 -46.11 38.84 13.73
N CYS A 23 -45.45 38.46 14.82
CA CYS A 23 -45.57 39.14 16.14
C CYS A 23 -44.42 38.69 17.02
N SER A 24 -43.76 39.68 17.57
CA SER A 24 -42.74 39.60 18.62
C SER A 24 -43.26 38.98 19.87
N ASP A 25 -42.53 37.99 20.40
CA ASP A 25 -42.36 37.81 21.83
C ASP A 25 -41.02 37.18 22.14
N LYS A 26 -40.32 37.83 23.04
CA LYS A 26 -39.03 37.41 23.60
C LYS A 26 -39.24 36.14 24.43
N ASN A 27 -38.51 35.07 24.05
CA ASN A 27 -38.08 34.07 25.02
C ASN A 27 -36.67 33.62 24.68
N ASP A 28 -35.77 33.90 25.59
CA ASP A 28 -34.39 33.49 25.63
C ASP A 28 -34.28 31.96 25.58
N ASN A 29 -33.93 31.40 24.42
CA ASN A 29 -33.18 30.17 24.34
C ASN A 29 -31.82 30.59 23.74
N GLN A 30 -30.84 30.70 24.60
CA GLN A 30 -29.43 30.83 24.18
C GLN A 30 -29.04 29.53 23.44
N ASP A 31 -29.10 29.62 22.13
CA ASP A 31 -28.30 28.78 21.26
C ASP A 31 -26.85 29.23 21.47
N ASN A 32 -26.11 28.51 22.30
CA ASN A 32 -24.69 28.74 22.54
C ASN A 32 -23.88 28.24 21.36
N GLY A 33 -24.19 28.71 20.16
CA GLY A 33 -23.32 28.57 19.01
C GLY A 33 -22.00 29.28 19.27
N THR A 34 -20.89 28.61 19.14
CA THR A 34 -19.55 29.21 19.20
C THR A 34 -19.51 30.41 18.26
N PRO A 35 -19.11 31.60 18.70
CA PRO A 35 -19.00 32.76 17.82
C PRO A 35 -18.13 32.45 16.60
N ALA A 36 -18.51 32.92 15.44
CA ALA A 36 -17.80 32.64 14.18
C ALA A 36 -16.30 33.05 14.21
N GLU A 37 -15.92 33.93 15.11
CA GLU A 37 -14.54 34.37 15.33
C GLU A 37 -13.68 33.35 16.08
N ASP A 38 -14.31 32.37 16.78
CA ASP A 38 -13.63 31.33 17.57
C ASP A 38 -13.52 29.98 16.84
N LEU A 39 -14.06 29.89 15.61
CA LEU A 39 -13.96 28.64 14.82
C LEU A 39 -12.55 28.46 14.26
N ALA A 40 -12.05 27.22 14.29
CA ALA A 40 -10.84 26.86 13.55
C ALA A 40 -11.03 27.08 12.04
N ASP A 41 -9.96 27.34 11.31
CA ASP A 41 -10.03 27.40 9.85
C ASP A 41 -10.27 26.01 9.27
N TYR A 42 -9.59 24.99 9.84
CA TYR A 42 -9.74 23.58 9.47
C TYR A 42 -9.86 22.66 10.69
N THR A 43 -10.66 21.64 10.54
CA THR A 43 -10.57 20.42 11.32
C THR A 43 -10.25 19.26 10.39
N LEU A 44 -9.06 18.65 10.59
CA LEU A 44 -8.65 17.42 9.97
C LEU A 44 -9.09 16.25 10.87
N PHE A 45 -9.94 15.40 10.37
CA PHE A 45 -10.35 14.17 11.02
C PHE A 45 -9.75 12.97 10.31
N VAL A 46 -8.95 12.19 11.02
CA VAL A 46 -8.38 10.92 10.56
C VAL A 46 -9.18 9.79 11.16
N TYR A 47 -9.89 9.07 10.30
CA TYR A 47 -10.66 7.88 10.64
C TYR A 47 -9.95 6.67 10.03
N GLY A 48 -9.48 5.76 10.87
CA GLY A 48 -8.64 4.74 10.32
C GLY A 48 -8.43 3.49 11.16
N HIS A 49 -7.89 2.52 10.43
CA HIS A 49 -7.45 1.24 10.94
C HIS A 49 -6.28 0.77 10.10
N SER A 50 -5.38 0.11 10.74
CA SER A 50 -4.33 -0.63 10.06
C SER A 50 -3.89 -1.81 10.91
N GLY A 51 -2.99 -2.61 10.40
CA GLY A 51 -2.42 -3.74 11.11
C GLY A 51 -0.90 -3.74 10.99
N GLY A 52 -0.24 -4.44 11.88
CA GLY A 52 1.19 -4.65 11.81
C GLY A 52 2.02 -3.36 11.84
N HIS A 53 2.89 -3.20 10.85
CA HIS A 53 3.80 -2.05 10.77
C HIS A 53 3.11 -0.69 10.53
N MET A 54 1.87 -0.67 10.06
CA MET A 54 1.15 0.58 9.82
C MET A 54 0.75 1.28 11.10
N ASP A 55 0.57 0.55 12.21
CA ASP A 55 0.32 1.13 13.53
C ASP A 55 1.53 1.96 14.01
N GLN A 56 2.74 1.51 13.70
CA GLN A 56 3.96 2.26 14.00
C GLN A 56 4.07 3.54 13.18
N ILE A 57 3.62 3.50 11.93
CA ILE A 57 3.64 4.65 11.03
C ILE A 57 2.69 5.73 11.55
N ILE A 58 1.46 5.38 11.95
CA ILE A 58 0.53 6.38 12.47
C ILE A 58 1.01 6.99 13.79
N GLU A 59 1.67 6.22 14.66
CA GLU A 59 2.28 6.76 15.87
C GLU A 59 3.42 7.74 15.55
N SER A 60 4.24 7.46 14.54
CA SER A 60 5.26 8.41 14.07
C SER A 60 4.65 9.68 13.49
N VAL A 61 3.45 9.59 12.89
CA VAL A 61 2.68 10.76 12.44
C VAL A 61 2.24 11.59 13.65
N PHE A 62 1.73 10.96 14.72
CA PHE A 62 1.37 11.69 15.93
C PHE A 62 2.54 12.51 16.48
N GLU A 63 3.72 11.88 16.61
CA GLU A 63 4.92 12.56 17.09
C GLU A 63 5.38 13.70 16.19
N SER A 64 5.29 13.50 14.87
CA SER A 64 5.75 14.48 13.87
C SER A 64 4.76 15.64 13.71
N VAL A 65 3.47 15.40 13.86
CA VAL A 65 2.40 16.42 13.72
C VAL A 65 2.27 17.26 14.99
N LYS A 66 2.38 16.64 16.17
CA LYS A 66 2.23 17.30 17.47
C LYS A 66 2.97 18.64 17.58
N PRO A 67 4.28 18.76 17.23
CA PRO A 67 5.00 20.03 17.35
C PRO A 67 4.57 21.08 16.32
N LEU A 68 3.82 20.72 15.29
CA LEU A 68 3.32 21.65 14.28
C LEU A 68 2.03 22.34 14.74
N LEU A 69 1.34 21.78 15.72
CA LEU A 69 0.08 22.31 16.22
C LEU A 69 0.35 23.40 17.26
N ASP A 70 -0.09 24.61 16.94
CA ASP A 70 0.05 25.74 17.83
C ASP A 70 -1.20 25.94 18.71
N GLN A 71 -1.05 26.73 19.78
CA GLN A 71 -2.14 27.07 20.69
C GLN A 71 -3.22 27.97 20.07
N LYS A 72 -3.00 28.50 18.88
CA LYS A 72 -3.94 29.42 18.22
C LYS A 72 -5.11 28.72 17.52
N LYS A 73 -5.12 27.39 17.52
CA LYS A 73 -6.24 26.55 17.07
C LYS A 73 -6.77 26.86 15.66
N LYS A 74 -5.92 27.34 14.75
CA LYS A 74 -6.32 27.50 13.34
C LYS A 74 -6.59 26.17 12.66
N LEU A 75 -5.78 25.15 13.01
CA LEU A 75 -5.93 23.77 12.60
C LEU A 75 -6.17 22.92 13.85
N ARG A 76 -7.20 22.09 13.80
CA ARG A 76 -7.47 21.03 14.79
C ARG A 76 -7.33 19.69 14.12
N VAL A 77 -6.71 18.73 14.80
CA VAL A 77 -6.45 17.39 14.26
C VAL A 77 -7.01 16.36 15.23
N LEU A 78 -7.98 15.62 14.76
CA LEU A 78 -8.67 14.60 15.55
C LEU A 78 -8.48 13.22 14.93
N PHE A 79 -8.34 12.24 15.76
CA PHE A 79 -8.19 10.84 15.40
C PHE A 79 -9.28 9.99 16.00
N PHE A 80 -9.82 9.09 15.19
CA PHE A 80 -10.47 7.86 15.61
C PHE A 80 -9.73 6.72 14.92
N TYR A 81 -8.98 5.95 15.71
CA TYR A 81 -8.06 4.96 15.16
C TYR A 81 -8.18 3.64 15.90
N LYS A 82 -8.35 2.56 15.15
CA LYS A 82 -8.34 1.20 15.65
C LYS A 82 -7.00 0.54 15.33
N TYR A 83 -6.31 0.07 16.38
CA TYR A 83 -5.07 -0.69 16.19
C TYR A 83 -5.35 -2.09 15.66
N GLY A 84 -4.43 -2.60 14.84
CA GLY A 84 -4.64 -3.84 14.12
C GLY A 84 -4.46 -5.09 14.96
N HIS A 85 -5.19 -6.12 14.59
CA HIS A 85 -5.07 -7.46 15.15
C HIS A 85 -3.69 -8.05 14.83
N GLY A 86 -2.94 -8.50 15.83
CA GLY A 86 -1.64 -9.15 15.66
C GLY A 86 -0.43 -8.24 15.54
N SER A 87 -0.56 -6.92 15.72
CA SER A 87 0.61 -6.05 15.89
C SER A 87 1.29 -6.37 17.22
N LYS A 88 2.31 -7.25 17.16
CA LYS A 88 2.91 -7.86 18.35
C LYS A 88 3.72 -6.90 19.20
N GLU A 89 4.21 -5.80 18.69
CA GLU A 89 4.94 -4.79 19.47
C GLU A 89 4.80 -3.40 18.85
N ILE A 90 4.53 -2.43 19.71
CA ILE A 90 4.65 -1.03 19.35
C ILE A 90 6.00 -0.57 19.86
N PRO A 91 6.94 -0.26 18.97
CA PRO A 91 8.33 0.01 19.34
C PRO A 91 8.51 1.16 20.32
N PHE A 92 7.58 2.13 20.33
CA PHE A 92 7.70 3.34 21.13
C PHE A 92 7.19 3.21 22.58
N THR A 93 6.38 2.23 22.89
CA THR A 93 5.78 2.10 24.22
C THR A 93 6.21 0.88 25.00
N GLY A 94 6.91 -0.08 24.38
CA GLY A 94 7.28 -1.36 25.00
C GLY A 94 6.07 -2.19 25.47
N LYS A 95 4.89 -1.90 24.95
CA LYS A 95 3.64 -2.62 25.23
C LYS A 95 3.15 -3.28 23.96
N TYR A 96 2.65 -4.50 24.10
CA TYR A 96 1.86 -5.14 23.04
C TYR A 96 0.56 -4.38 22.88
N ALA A 97 0.15 -4.11 21.64
CA ALA A 97 -1.21 -3.71 21.39
C ALA A 97 -2.11 -4.86 21.83
N ASN A 98 -3.03 -4.58 22.73
CA ASN A 98 -4.14 -5.49 22.90
C ASN A 98 -4.90 -5.50 21.56
N GLU A 99 -5.27 -6.70 21.15
CA GLU A 99 -6.09 -6.87 19.97
C GLU A 99 -7.33 -5.97 20.12
N ASP A 100 -7.61 -5.15 19.06
CA ASP A 100 -8.78 -4.27 18.99
C ASP A 100 -8.80 -3.00 19.87
N GLU A 101 -7.66 -2.47 20.29
CA GLU A 101 -7.65 -1.16 20.96
C GLU A 101 -8.11 -0.02 20.02
N VAL A 102 -9.10 0.74 20.44
CA VAL A 102 -9.61 1.91 19.72
C VAL A 102 -9.31 3.17 20.51
N VAL A 103 -8.71 4.16 19.85
CA VAL A 103 -8.44 5.48 20.46
C VAL A 103 -9.21 6.59 19.73
N ARG A 104 -9.75 7.51 20.53
CA ARG A 104 -10.42 8.70 20.03
C ARG A 104 -9.92 9.93 20.78
N PHE A 105 -9.27 10.85 20.10
CA PHE A 105 -8.66 12.02 20.73
C PHE A 105 -8.43 13.19 19.77
N GLU A 106 -8.24 14.37 20.34
CA GLU A 106 -7.66 15.50 19.64
C GLU A 106 -6.17 15.57 19.92
N LEU A 107 -5.37 15.58 18.86
CA LEU A 107 -3.93 15.78 18.95
C LEU A 107 -3.65 17.28 19.12
N THR A 108 -2.93 17.62 20.18
CA THR A 108 -2.48 18.98 20.49
C THR A 108 -1.00 18.97 20.85
N SER A 109 -0.38 20.15 20.91
CA SER A 109 1.03 20.28 21.38
C SER A 109 1.24 19.73 22.79
N GLU A 110 0.19 19.68 23.61
CA GLU A 110 0.23 19.22 25.00
C GLU A 110 -0.12 17.73 25.15
N THR A 111 -0.55 17.04 24.08
CA THR A 111 -0.95 15.63 24.16
C THR A 111 0.20 14.76 24.64
N ASP A 112 0.00 13.99 25.70
CA ASP A 112 0.97 13.00 26.19
C ASP A 112 0.77 11.68 25.46
N LEU A 113 1.55 11.43 24.43
CA LEU A 113 1.43 10.25 23.59
C LEU A 113 1.69 8.94 24.35
N THR A 114 2.44 8.99 25.47
CA THR A 114 2.70 7.80 26.29
C THR A 114 1.47 7.31 27.05
N LYS A 115 0.48 8.19 27.22
CA LYS A 115 -0.78 7.89 27.91
C LYS A 115 -1.96 7.68 26.97
N LEU A 116 -1.75 7.82 25.66
CA LEU A 116 -2.82 7.83 24.67
C LEU A 116 -3.72 6.58 24.81
N ARG A 117 -3.13 5.43 24.95
CA ARG A 117 -3.85 4.15 25.07
C ARG A 117 -4.59 3.96 26.41
N THR A 118 -4.21 4.69 27.46
CA THR A 118 -4.87 4.59 28.76
C THR A 118 -5.92 5.67 28.99
N GLU A 119 -5.77 6.83 28.35
CA GLU A 119 -6.64 8.00 28.56
C GLU A 119 -7.65 8.20 27.40
N ALA A 120 -7.32 7.73 26.21
CA ALA A 120 -8.13 7.89 25.00
C ALA A 120 -8.80 6.59 24.51
N CYS A 121 -8.49 5.44 25.12
CA CYS A 121 -9.12 4.16 24.79
C CYS A 121 -10.58 4.07 25.22
N PHE A 122 -11.35 3.29 24.49
CA PHE A 122 -12.71 2.92 24.84
C PHE A 122 -12.73 1.59 25.59
N GLU A 123 -13.57 1.49 26.63
CA GLU A 123 -13.67 0.27 27.47
C GLU A 123 -14.39 -0.91 26.78
N GLU A 124 -15.19 -0.63 25.74
CA GLU A 124 -15.95 -1.65 25.00
C GLU A 124 -15.56 -1.68 23.50
N GLU A 125 -14.34 -2.02 23.24
CA GLU A 125 -13.70 -1.93 21.91
C GLU A 125 -14.33 -2.85 20.86
N SER A 126 -14.85 -4.00 21.27
CA SER A 126 -15.51 -4.97 20.38
C SER A 126 -16.77 -4.44 19.68
N GLN A 127 -17.30 -3.30 20.10
CA GLN A 127 -18.49 -2.68 19.49
C GLN A 127 -18.13 -1.70 18.38
N TYR A 128 -16.88 -1.24 18.30
CA TYR A 128 -16.47 -0.24 17.30
C TYR A 128 -16.05 -0.90 16.00
N GLN A 129 -17.03 -1.10 15.16
CA GLN A 129 -16.85 -1.65 13.81
C GLN A 129 -16.54 -0.49 12.85
N LEU A 130 -15.30 -0.40 12.37
CA LEU A 130 -14.88 0.65 11.45
C LEU A 130 -15.64 0.64 10.12
N TYR A 131 -16.14 -0.51 9.72
CA TYR A 131 -16.98 -0.65 8.54
C TYR A 131 -18.44 -0.19 8.73
N SER A 132 -18.85 0.15 9.96
CA SER A 132 -20.23 0.57 10.24
C SER A 132 -20.45 2.03 9.89
N GLN A 133 -21.46 2.30 9.06
CA GLN A 133 -21.87 3.66 8.75
C GLN A 133 -22.36 4.41 10.01
N GLU A 134 -23.00 3.73 10.95
CA GLU A 134 -23.47 4.31 12.21
C GLU A 134 -22.30 4.79 13.06
N ASN A 135 -21.23 3.98 13.16
CA ASN A 135 -20.01 4.37 13.86
C ASN A 135 -19.37 5.60 13.21
N LEU A 136 -19.17 5.59 11.89
CA LEU A 136 -18.59 6.76 11.22
C LEU A 136 -19.47 8.01 11.41
N THR A 137 -20.78 7.89 11.33
CA THR A 137 -21.72 8.99 11.59
C THR A 137 -21.55 9.54 13.01
N GLU A 138 -21.46 8.66 14.01
CA GLU A 138 -21.19 9.06 15.41
C GLU A 138 -19.88 9.80 15.55
N GLN A 139 -18.81 9.28 14.93
CA GLN A 139 -17.50 9.92 15.03
C GLN A 139 -17.47 11.29 14.32
N LEU A 140 -18.12 11.44 13.18
CA LEU A 140 -18.26 12.73 12.50
C LEU A 140 -19.04 13.73 13.35
N ASN A 141 -20.11 13.31 14.03
CA ASN A 141 -20.85 14.16 14.97
C ASN A 141 -20.01 14.54 16.20
N TRP A 142 -19.21 13.61 16.72
CA TRP A 142 -18.24 13.92 17.77
C TRP A 142 -17.23 14.97 17.32
N VAL A 143 -16.71 14.86 16.11
CA VAL A 143 -15.77 15.84 15.52
C VAL A 143 -16.42 17.23 15.40
N ALA A 144 -17.62 17.31 14.84
CA ALA A 144 -18.35 18.57 14.69
C ALA A 144 -18.56 19.28 16.05
N LYS A 145 -18.87 18.50 17.07
CA LYS A 145 -19.10 19.01 18.44
C LYS A 145 -17.80 19.38 19.14
N THR A 146 -16.75 18.55 19.02
CA THR A 146 -15.49 18.73 19.74
C THR A 146 -14.62 19.80 19.12
N ALA A 147 -14.57 19.83 17.80
CA ALA A 147 -13.67 20.67 17.01
C ALA A 147 -14.41 21.42 15.90
N PRO A 148 -15.35 22.31 16.24
CA PRO A 148 -16.07 23.08 15.24
C PRO A 148 -15.10 23.95 14.43
N ALA A 149 -15.24 23.94 13.11
CA ALA A 149 -14.39 24.66 12.17
C ALA A 149 -15.19 25.22 11.00
N LYS A 150 -14.57 26.13 10.25
CA LYS A 150 -15.14 26.65 9.00
C LYS A 150 -15.18 25.58 7.91
N ASN A 151 -14.16 24.72 7.91
CA ASN A 151 -13.98 23.65 6.92
C ASN A 151 -13.53 22.37 7.59
N TYR A 152 -14.05 21.24 7.08
CA TYR A 152 -13.67 19.93 7.55
C TYR A 152 -12.95 19.15 6.44
N ILE A 153 -11.95 18.39 6.84
CA ILE A 153 -11.23 17.44 6.00
C ILE A 153 -11.41 16.06 6.63
N VAL A 154 -11.98 15.13 5.87
CA VAL A 154 -12.14 13.75 6.30
C VAL A 154 -11.08 12.90 5.60
N MET A 155 -10.15 12.35 6.36
CA MET A 155 -9.11 11.47 5.90
C MET A 155 -9.41 10.03 6.31
N LEU A 156 -9.46 9.12 5.34
CA LEU A 156 -9.49 7.68 5.61
C LEU A 156 -8.06 7.14 5.58
N TYR A 157 -7.65 6.46 6.64
CA TYR A 157 -6.32 5.89 6.77
C TYR A 157 -6.40 4.37 6.98
N GLY A 158 -5.71 3.60 6.15
CA GLY A 158 -5.67 2.15 6.28
C GLY A 158 -5.79 1.42 4.94
N HIS A 159 -6.36 0.23 4.97
CA HIS A 159 -6.56 -0.55 3.76
C HIS A 159 -7.81 -0.13 2.99
N GLY A 160 -7.68 -0.02 1.66
CA GLY A 160 -8.76 0.21 0.73
C GLY A 160 -8.68 -0.78 -0.43
N ALA A 161 -9.83 -1.16 -0.98
CA ALA A 161 -9.92 -2.09 -2.10
C ALA A 161 -10.51 -1.45 -3.37
N GLY A 162 -10.86 -0.17 -3.32
CA GLY A 162 -11.51 0.51 -4.43
C GLY A 162 -12.83 -0.13 -4.84
N PHE A 163 -13.18 -0.03 -6.11
CA PHE A 163 -14.28 -0.77 -6.73
C PHE A 163 -13.71 -1.98 -7.46
N ASN A 164 -13.39 -3.02 -6.72
CA ASN A 164 -12.67 -4.16 -7.26
C ASN A 164 -13.54 -5.43 -7.32
N VAL A 165 -13.22 -6.32 -8.25
CA VAL A 165 -13.80 -7.65 -8.38
C VAL A 165 -12.80 -8.67 -7.85
N LYS A 166 -13.29 -9.64 -7.11
CA LYS A 166 -12.47 -10.74 -6.58
C LYS A 166 -11.75 -11.44 -7.74
N ASP A 167 -10.42 -11.45 -7.70
CA ASP A 167 -9.66 -12.34 -8.56
C ASP A 167 -9.59 -13.71 -7.87
N ASP A 168 -9.75 -14.82 -8.64
CA ASP A 168 -9.64 -16.20 -8.16
C ASP A 168 -8.30 -16.52 -7.46
N TYR A 169 -7.37 -15.59 -7.52
CA TYR A 169 -6.03 -15.73 -6.96
C TYR A 169 -5.98 -15.75 -5.43
N TYR A 170 -6.96 -15.14 -4.75
CA TYR A 170 -7.08 -15.22 -3.29
C TYR A 170 -8.20 -16.20 -2.92
N LYS A 171 -7.83 -17.45 -2.66
CA LYS A 171 -8.74 -18.47 -2.08
C LYS A 171 -9.06 -18.21 -0.60
N GLU A 172 -8.59 -17.11 -0.04
CA GLU A 172 -8.87 -16.72 1.34
C GLU A 172 -10.00 -15.66 1.37
N PRO A 173 -10.99 -15.80 2.26
CA PRO A 173 -12.17 -14.93 2.28
C PRO A 173 -11.91 -13.53 2.90
N LEU A 174 -10.68 -13.02 2.90
CA LEU A 174 -10.25 -11.97 3.82
C LEU A 174 -10.22 -10.54 3.26
N ALA A 175 -10.43 -10.30 1.97
CA ALA A 175 -10.47 -8.93 1.47
C ALA A 175 -11.86 -8.62 0.89
N PRO A 176 -12.57 -7.62 1.44
CA PRO A 176 -13.82 -7.17 0.83
C PRO A 176 -13.52 -6.56 -0.52
N THR A 177 -14.21 -7.04 -1.53
CA THR A 177 -14.27 -6.41 -2.84
C THR A 177 -15.12 -5.15 -2.71
N ARG A 178 -14.66 -3.96 -3.12
CA ARG A 178 -15.42 -2.69 -3.10
C ARG A 178 -15.48 -1.96 -1.74
N ALA A 179 -14.38 -1.94 -0.99
CA ALA A 179 -14.34 -1.23 0.28
C ALA A 179 -13.53 0.06 0.20
N VAL A 180 -14.10 1.15 0.72
CA VAL A 180 -13.38 2.41 0.94
C VAL A 180 -12.46 2.31 2.15
N LEU A 181 -12.81 1.46 3.12
CA LEU A 181 -12.01 1.12 4.29
C LEU A 181 -12.46 -0.24 4.79
N TYR A 182 -11.55 -1.11 5.24
CA TYR A 182 -11.93 -2.37 5.87
C TYR A 182 -11.21 -2.61 7.20
N ASP A 183 -11.86 -3.42 8.03
CA ASP A 183 -11.49 -3.72 9.40
C ASP A 183 -11.01 -5.17 9.49
N GLU A 184 -9.71 -5.38 9.64
CA GLU A 184 -9.11 -6.72 9.73
C GLU A 184 -9.58 -7.49 10.97
N GLY A 185 -9.84 -6.78 12.08
CA GLY A 185 -10.33 -7.38 13.33
C GLY A 185 -11.72 -8.02 13.23
N PHE A 186 -12.50 -7.67 12.19
CA PHE A 186 -13.82 -8.22 11.92
C PHE A 186 -13.87 -9.06 10.65
N GLN A 187 -12.94 -9.99 10.49
CA GLN A 187 -12.88 -10.91 9.35
C GLN A 187 -12.75 -10.18 8.00
N GLY A 188 -12.04 -9.06 7.99
CA GLY A 188 -11.85 -8.26 6.79
C GLY A 188 -13.13 -7.60 6.26
N ARG A 189 -14.13 -7.35 7.10
CA ARG A 189 -15.30 -6.57 6.69
C ARG A 189 -14.93 -5.14 6.38
N GLY A 190 -15.53 -4.57 5.33
CA GLY A 190 -15.26 -3.22 4.89
C GLY A 190 -16.50 -2.39 4.71
N MET A 191 -16.33 -1.08 4.84
CA MET A 191 -17.33 -0.08 4.49
C MET A 191 -17.31 0.12 2.98
N ASN A 192 -18.42 -0.03 2.31
CA ASN A 192 -18.52 0.30 0.89
C ASN A 192 -18.73 1.81 0.69
N MET A 193 -18.65 2.26 -0.57
CA MET A 193 -18.74 3.68 -0.90
C MET A 193 -20.12 4.30 -0.60
N TYR A 194 -21.19 3.51 -0.61
CA TYR A 194 -22.55 4.00 -0.30
C TYR A 194 -22.74 4.14 1.22
N GLU A 195 -22.24 3.20 2.01
CA GLU A 195 -22.23 3.29 3.46
C GLU A 195 -21.41 4.50 3.93
N PHE A 196 -20.26 4.73 3.31
CA PHE A 196 -19.44 5.93 3.55
C PHE A 196 -20.20 7.21 3.19
N ARG A 197 -20.83 7.24 2.01
CA ARG A 197 -21.68 8.35 1.57
C ARG A 197 -22.78 8.64 2.57
N TRP A 198 -23.56 7.62 2.96
CA TRP A 198 -24.67 7.77 3.90
C TRP A 198 -24.23 8.21 5.28
N ALA A 199 -23.07 7.75 5.75
CA ALA A 199 -22.50 8.20 7.01
C ALA A 199 -22.24 9.71 7.01
N ILE A 200 -21.67 10.24 5.92
CA ILE A 200 -21.45 11.68 5.77
C ILE A 200 -22.79 12.42 5.68
N GLU A 201 -23.71 11.97 4.82
CA GLU A 201 -25.02 12.63 4.63
C GLU A 201 -25.86 12.65 5.94
N ALA A 202 -25.73 11.63 6.80
CA ALA A 202 -26.42 11.53 8.08
C ALA A 202 -25.75 12.33 9.21
N SER A 203 -24.50 12.73 9.05
CA SER A 203 -23.74 13.42 10.08
C SER A 203 -23.99 14.94 10.11
N GLU A 204 -23.45 15.61 11.13
CA GLU A 204 -23.38 17.09 11.17
C GLU A 204 -22.39 17.66 10.14
N ILE A 205 -21.42 16.86 9.65
CA ILE A 205 -20.45 17.22 8.63
C ILE A 205 -20.94 16.70 7.26
N LYS A 206 -22.01 17.28 6.75
CA LYS A 206 -22.67 16.82 5.51
C LYS A 206 -21.88 17.06 4.23
N HIS A 207 -20.95 18.00 4.27
CA HIS A 207 -20.14 18.39 3.11
C HIS A 207 -18.73 18.81 3.59
N PRO A 208 -17.85 17.83 3.89
CA PRO A 208 -16.46 18.16 4.15
C PRO A 208 -15.85 18.81 2.90
N GLN A 209 -14.99 19.80 3.07
CA GLN A 209 -14.35 20.47 1.95
C GLN A 209 -13.43 19.52 1.17
N MET A 210 -12.84 18.52 1.84
CA MET A 210 -11.99 17.52 1.21
C MET A 210 -12.26 16.14 1.81
N ILE A 211 -12.31 15.14 0.93
CA ILE A 211 -12.17 13.73 1.28
C ILE A 211 -10.79 13.29 0.82
N TYR A 212 -9.95 12.86 1.77
CA TYR A 212 -8.60 12.39 1.52
C TYR A 212 -8.53 10.87 1.76
N PHE A 213 -8.37 10.12 0.70
CA PHE A 213 -8.16 8.68 0.74
C PHE A 213 -6.67 8.39 0.92
N HIS A 214 -6.23 8.21 2.16
CA HIS A 214 -4.89 7.71 2.49
C HIS A 214 -4.92 6.18 2.57
N ASN A 215 -5.48 5.56 1.55
CA ASN A 215 -5.68 4.12 1.39
C ASN A 215 -5.66 3.73 -0.09
N CYS A 216 -5.47 2.42 -0.36
CA CYS A 216 -5.21 1.91 -1.69
C CYS A 216 -6.43 2.02 -2.62
N LEU A 217 -6.18 2.19 -3.94
CA LEU A 217 -7.12 1.96 -5.04
C LEU A 217 -8.37 2.86 -5.07
N MET A 218 -8.40 3.92 -4.27
CA MET A 218 -9.57 4.80 -4.20
C MET A 218 -9.67 5.79 -5.37
N GLY A 219 -8.65 5.87 -6.22
CA GLY A 219 -8.64 6.62 -7.48
C GLY A 219 -9.38 5.89 -8.61
N ASN A 220 -10.60 5.44 -8.37
CA ASN A 220 -11.44 4.80 -9.38
C ASN A 220 -12.73 5.61 -9.64
N LEU A 221 -13.22 5.56 -10.88
CA LEU A 221 -14.34 6.36 -11.33
C LEU A 221 -15.66 5.98 -10.64
N GLU A 222 -15.86 4.71 -10.33
CA GLU A 222 -17.06 4.23 -9.66
C GLU A 222 -17.22 4.87 -8.27
N SER A 223 -16.16 4.86 -7.46
CA SER A 223 -16.16 5.46 -6.13
C SER A 223 -16.29 6.98 -6.18
N LEU A 224 -15.46 7.64 -6.98
CA LEU A 224 -15.45 9.11 -7.02
C LEU A 224 -16.74 9.67 -7.63
N THR A 225 -17.35 9.00 -8.61
CA THR A 225 -18.65 9.39 -9.13
C THR A 225 -19.75 9.33 -8.07
N THR A 226 -19.72 8.29 -7.22
CA THR A 226 -20.69 8.13 -6.13
C THR A 226 -20.55 9.24 -5.08
N LEU A 227 -19.32 9.67 -4.81
CA LEU A 227 -19.00 10.60 -3.73
C LEU A 227 -18.90 12.07 -4.18
N ARG A 228 -18.95 12.39 -5.49
CA ARG A 228 -18.60 13.69 -6.05
C ARG A 228 -19.39 14.89 -5.50
N ASN A 229 -20.61 14.65 -5.04
CA ASN A 229 -21.46 15.73 -4.51
C ASN A 229 -21.29 15.94 -3.00
N LEU A 230 -20.45 15.16 -2.33
CA LEU A 230 -20.21 15.25 -0.88
C LEU A 230 -19.08 16.19 -0.50
N THR A 231 -18.24 16.59 -1.46
CA THR A 231 -17.01 17.31 -1.16
C THR A 231 -16.60 18.19 -2.34
N ASP A 232 -15.78 19.20 -2.09
CA ASP A 232 -15.21 20.04 -3.16
C ASP A 232 -13.97 19.39 -3.76
N TYR A 233 -13.20 18.60 -2.97
CA TYR A 233 -11.91 18.06 -3.39
C TYR A 233 -11.74 16.60 -2.99
N PHE A 234 -11.03 15.87 -3.86
CA PHE A 234 -10.49 14.55 -3.57
C PHE A 234 -8.96 14.55 -3.60
N VAL A 235 -8.37 13.83 -2.67
CA VAL A 235 -6.98 13.36 -2.72
C VAL A 235 -7.00 11.83 -2.63
N GLY A 236 -6.19 11.16 -3.42
CA GLY A 236 -6.15 9.68 -3.41
C GLY A 236 -5.21 9.10 -4.44
N SER A 237 -5.23 7.79 -4.58
CA SER A 237 -4.39 7.01 -5.49
C SER A 237 -5.21 5.96 -6.23
N GLN A 238 -4.90 5.74 -7.51
CA GLN A 238 -5.44 4.58 -8.23
C GLN A 238 -4.62 3.30 -7.99
N HIS A 239 -3.47 3.42 -7.33
CA HIS A 239 -2.56 2.33 -7.01
C HIS A 239 -2.67 1.88 -5.57
N VAL A 240 -1.88 0.88 -5.22
CA VAL A 240 -1.56 0.58 -3.83
C VAL A 240 -0.75 1.74 -3.27
N LEU A 241 -1.31 2.43 -2.28
CA LEU A 241 -0.63 3.53 -1.61
C LEU A 241 0.27 2.95 -0.51
N ALA A 242 1.57 3.15 -0.61
CA ALA A 242 2.45 2.80 0.49
C ALA A 242 2.11 3.65 1.73
N SER A 243 2.13 3.00 2.89
CA SER A 243 1.75 3.61 4.19
C SER A 243 2.77 4.65 4.62
N MET A 244 2.70 5.85 4.04
CA MET A 244 3.72 6.88 4.25
C MET A 244 3.22 8.00 5.14
N GLY A 245 3.45 7.85 6.43
CA GLY A 245 3.07 8.84 7.42
C GLY A 245 3.60 10.25 7.11
N HIS A 246 4.77 10.38 6.50
CA HIS A 246 5.35 11.68 6.17
C HIS A 246 4.53 12.50 5.15
N ILE A 247 3.76 11.87 4.26
CA ILE A 247 2.84 12.60 3.37
C ILE A 247 1.78 13.34 4.20
N ILE A 248 1.25 12.69 5.24
CA ILE A 248 0.30 13.31 6.17
C ILE A 248 0.96 14.49 6.89
N VAL A 249 2.21 14.34 7.31
CA VAL A 249 2.97 15.40 7.97
C VAL A 249 3.16 16.59 7.04
N GLU A 250 3.52 16.38 5.77
CA GLU A 250 3.66 17.47 4.79
C GLU A 250 2.31 18.15 4.50
N PHE A 251 1.23 17.41 4.44
CA PHE A 251 -0.11 17.98 4.31
C PHE A 251 -0.47 18.88 5.50
N VAL A 252 -0.23 18.42 6.73
CA VAL A 252 -0.44 19.19 7.95
C VAL A 252 0.43 20.45 7.97
N LYS A 253 1.71 20.36 7.55
CA LYS A 253 2.57 21.55 7.40
C LYS A 253 1.96 22.58 6.47
N GLY A 254 1.39 22.16 5.35
CA GLY A 254 0.66 23.05 4.44
C GLY A 254 -0.53 23.72 5.12
N LEU A 255 -1.39 22.96 5.81
CA LEU A 255 -2.57 23.48 6.50
C LEU A 255 -2.23 24.45 7.63
N VAL A 256 -1.09 24.29 8.29
CA VAL A 256 -0.62 25.23 9.32
C VAL A 256 -0.16 26.56 8.72
N GLN A 257 0.33 26.56 7.48
CA GLN A 257 0.92 27.73 6.83
C GLN A 257 -0.11 28.61 6.11
N THR A 258 -1.19 28.02 5.61
CA THR A 258 -2.20 28.76 4.82
C THR A 258 -3.62 28.28 5.12
N THR A 259 -4.57 29.20 4.95
CA THR A 259 -6.02 28.91 5.00
C THR A 259 -6.59 28.55 3.61
N ASP A 260 -5.77 28.49 2.59
CA ASP A 260 -6.11 28.04 1.25
C ASP A 260 -5.77 26.56 1.09
N ILE A 261 -6.81 25.71 1.01
CA ILE A 261 -6.64 24.26 0.92
C ILE A 261 -5.95 23.84 -0.37
N GLU A 262 -6.17 24.54 -1.49
CA GLU A 262 -5.47 24.22 -2.74
C GLU A 262 -3.97 24.50 -2.60
N ALA A 263 -3.60 25.62 -1.99
CA ALA A 263 -2.19 25.98 -1.74
C ALA A 263 -1.54 24.98 -0.77
N ALA A 264 -2.22 24.64 0.33
CA ALA A 264 -1.74 23.66 1.32
C ALA A 264 -1.49 22.29 0.68
N THR A 265 -2.44 21.80 -0.13
CA THR A 265 -2.33 20.50 -0.77
C THR A 265 -1.24 20.51 -1.84
N LYS A 266 -1.15 21.55 -2.67
CA LYS A 266 -0.07 21.68 -3.67
C LYS A 266 1.31 21.74 -3.04
N GLN A 267 1.44 22.34 -1.84
CA GLN A 267 2.69 22.31 -1.08
C GLN A 267 3.08 20.88 -0.69
N MET A 268 2.14 20.05 -0.26
CA MET A 268 2.38 18.61 -0.03
C MET A 268 2.97 17.96 -1.28
N PHE A 269 2.36 18.18 -2.45
CA PHE A 269 2.87 17.64 -3.72
C PHE A 269 4.28 18.12 -4.07
N ALA A 270 4.66 19.33 -3.72
CA ALA A 270 6.02 19.84 -3.95
C ALA A 270 7.10 19.10 -3.13
N HIS A 271 6.71 18.34 -2.11
CA HIS A 271 7.61 17.57 -1.23
C HIS A 271 7.52 16.05 -1.44
N LEU A 272 6.79 15.58 -2.45
CA LEU A 272 6.64 14.15 -2.70
C LEU A 272 7.91 13.46 -3.19
N ASP A 273 8.92 14.19 -3.66
CA ASP A 273 10.21 13.60 -4.06
C ASP A 273 10.90 12.84 -2.93
N VAL A 274 10.60 13.17 -1.67
CA VAL A 274 11.14 12.50 -0.49
C VAL A 274 10.60 11.07 -0.36
N TRP A 275 9.42 10.78 -0.89
CA TRP A 275 8.78 9.47 -0.78
C TRP A 275 9.02 8.57 -2.01
N LYS A 276 9.42 9.13 -3.15
CA LYS A 276 9.74 8.36 -4.36
C LYS A 276 10.69 7.18 -4.12
N PRO A 277 11.75 7.30 -3.31
CA PRO A 277 12.61 6.17 -2.99
C PRO A 277 11.92 5.00 -2.26
N TRP A 278 10.83 5.26 -1.54
CA TRP A 278 10.12 4.23 -0.77
C TRP A 278 9.24 3.33 -1.64
N TYR A 279 8.86 3.78 -2.83
CA TYR A 279 8.14 2.96 -3.81
C TYR A 279 9.07 2.07 -4.62
N ASN A 280 10.30 2.46 -4.78
CA ASN A 280 11.36 1.55 -5.17
C ASN A 280 11.78 0.82 -3.91
N VAL A 281 11.02 -0.19 -3.48
CA VAL A 281 11.46 -1.02 -2.36
C VAL A 281 12.70 -1.74 -2.85
N PRO A 282 13.88 -1.27 -2.44
CA PRO A 282 15.12 -1.75 -3.00
C PRO A 282 15.22 -3.25 -2.79
N GLY A 283 15.50 -4.01 -3.85
CA GLY A 283 15.72 -5.46 -3.83
C GLY A 283 14.50 -6.34 -3.80
N THR A 284 13.29 -5.79 -3.83
CA THR A 284 12.09 -6.64 -3.88
C THR A 284 11.62 -6.93 -5.31
N GLY A 285 12.14 -6.22 -6.31
CA GLY A 285 11.52 -6.24 -7.64
C GLY A 285 10.06 -5.78 -7.64
N ILE A 286 9.50 -5.51 -6.45
CA ILE A 286 8.21 -4.85 -6.30
C ILE A 286 8.45 -3.38 -6.62
N ILE A 287 8.34 -3.04 -7.88
CA ILE A 287 8.09 -1.66 -8.28
C ILE A 287 6.64 -1.44 -7.86
N CYS A 288 6.44 -0.95 -6.65
CA CYS A 288 5.15 -0.39 -6.29
C CYS A 288 4.98 0.84 -7.17
N ASN A 289 4.20 0.71 -8.21
CA ASN A 289 3.70 1.88 -8.88
C ASN A 289 2.84 2.62 -7.88
N GLY A 290 3.18 3.85 -7.62
CA GLY A 290 2.39 4.71 -6.76
C GLY A 290 2.06 5.97 -7.52
N ASP A 291 0.87 6.47 -7.32
CA ASP A 291 0.47 7.79 -7.72
C ASP A 291 -0.22 8.49 -6.57
N LEU A 292 -0.30 9.77 -6.66
CA LEU A 292 -1.17 10.57 -5.83
C LEU A 292 -1.79 11.66 -6.70
N PHE A 293 -3.08 11.86 -6.57
CA PHE A 293 -3.77 12.93 -7.24
C PHE A 293 -4.47 13.86 -6.23
N PHE A 294 -4.63 15.11 -6.65
CA PHE A 294 -5.47 16.11 -6.03
C PHE A 294 -6.38 16.71 -7.09
N MET A 295 -7.69 16.62 -6.91
CA MET A 295 -8.64 17.04 -7.94
C MET A 295 -9.88 17.71 -7.38
N LYS A 296 -10.55 18.49 -8.24
CA LYS A 296 -11.90 19.00 -7.97
C LYS A 296 -12.93 17.91 -8.20
N SER A 297 -13.82 17.70 -7.24
CA SER A 297 -14.90 16.71 -7.35
C SER A 297 -15.84 17.00 -8.51
N GLN A 298 -16.11 18.27 -8.76
CA GLN A 298 -16.95 18.71 -9.88
C GLN A 298 -16.38 18.30 -11.25
N GLY A 299 -15.06 18.12 -11.36
CA GLY A 299 -14.44 17.66 -12.61
C GLY A 299 -14.87 16.27 -13.06
N ILE A 300 -15.39 15.45 -12.15
CA ILE A 300 -15.92 14.10 -12.44
C ILE A 300 -17.10 14.13 -13.42
N GLU A 301 -17.89 15.19 -13.43
CA GLU A 301 -19.02 15.31 -14.38
C GLU A 301 -18.54 15.27 -15.83
N GLU A 302 -17.56 16.10 -16.18
CA GLU A 302 -17.02 16.15 -17.55
C GLU A 302 -16.32 14.84 -17.93
N VAL A 303 -15.64 14.19 -16.96
CA VAL A 303 -15.05 12.87 -17.16
C VAL A 303 -16.14 11.83 -17.46
N ASN A 304 -17.24 11.81 -16.70
CA ASN A 304 -18.35 10.89 -16.91
C ASN A 304 -19.01 11.09 -18.28
N GLU A 305 -19.17 12.33 -18.76
CA GLU A 305 -19.68 12.61 -20.10
C GLU A 305 -18.79 11.96 -21.19
N GLN A 306 -17.48 12.02 -21.02
CA GLN A 306 -16.56 11.38 -21.97
C GLN A 306 -16.59 9.85 -21.85
N MET A 307 -16.74 9.30 -20.63
CA MET A 307 -16.89 7.86 -20.41
C MET A 307 -18.20 7.32 -21.01
N GLU A 308 -19.29 8.09 -20.96
CA GLU A 308 -20.53 7.76 -21.66
C GLU A 308 -20.32 7.66 -23.18
N ARG A 309 -19.67 8.67 -23.77
CA ARG A 309 -19.34 8.67 -25.19
C ARG A 309 -18.46 7.47 -25.55
N LEU A 310 -17.48 7.15 -24.70
CA LEU A 310 -16.59 6.01 -24.88
C LEU A 310 -17.36 4.70 -24.87
N ALA A 311 -18.17 4.46 -23.84
CA ALA A 311 -18.98 3.25 -23.70
C ALA A 311 -19.92 3.04 -24.91
N ASN A 312 -20.60 4.11 -25.33
CA ASN A 312 -21.51 4.06 -26.47
C ASN A 312 -20.76 3.76 -27.79
N ARG A 313 -19.59 4.40 -28.00
CA ARG A 313 -18.81 4.18 -29.24
C ARG A 313 -18.22 2.77 -29.30
N ILE A 314 -17.68 2.26 -28.22
CA ILE A 314 -17.15 0.88 -28.16
C ILE A 314 -18.26 -0.09 -28.58
N ARG A 315 -19.43 -0.01 -27.95
CA ARG A 315 -20.57 -0.90 -28.22
C ARG A 315 -21.06 -0.81 -29.65
N GLU A 316 -21.08 0.40 -30.23
CA GLU A 316 -21.49 0.62 -31.62
C GLU A 316 -20.59 -0.12 -32.63
N ILE A 317 -19.26 -0.11 -32.40
CA ILE A 317 -18.29 -0.68 -33.35
C ILE A 317 -17.84 -2.11 -32.99
N TYR A 318 -18.13 -2.58 -31.78
CA TYR A 318 -17.71 -3.90 -31.30
C TYR A 318 -18.09 -5.05 -32.24
N PRO A 319 -19.30 -5.11 -32.83
CA PRO A 319 -19.69 -6.17 -33.77
C PRO A 319 -18.81 -6.28 -35.02
N THR A 320 -18.10 -5.21 -35.38
CA THR A 320 -17.29 -5.14 -36.61
C THR A 320 -15.78 -5.01 -36.34
N GLN A 321 -15.40 -4.65 -35.10
CA GLN A 321 -14.00 -4.40 -34.72
C GLN A 321 -13.62 -5.16 -33.43
N GLN A 322 -14.25 -6.29 -33.17
CA GLN A 322 -14.06 -7.04 -31.93
C GLN A 322 -12.57 -7.33 -31.66
N GLU A 323 -11.86 -7.88 -32.63
CA GLU A 323 -10.45 -8.27 -32.49
C GLU A 323 -9.55 -7.08 -32.07
N ALA A 324 -9.79 -5.90 -32.62
CA ALA A 324 -9.02 -4.69 -32.28
C ALA A 324 -9.36 -4.17 -30.88
N ILE A 325 -10.64 -4.24 -30.47
CA ILE A 325 -11.08 -3.83 -29.13
C ILE A 325 -10.58 -4.81 -28.09
N ASP A 326 -10.63 -6.12 -28.37
CA ASP A 326 -10.07 -7.16 -27.49
C ASP A 326 -8.55 -6.99 -27.32
N SER A 327 -7.84 -6.66 -28.41
CA SER A 327 -6.41 -6.31 -28.37
C SER A 327 -6.13 -5.10 -27.47
N ALA A 328 -6.98 -4.06 -27.52
CA ALA A 328 -6.82 -2.89 -26.66
C ALA A 328 -6.95 -3.25 -25.17
N ALA A 329 -7.87 -4.13 -24.80
CA ALA A 329 -8.05 -4.60 -23.43
C ALA A 329 -6.84 -5.39 -22.88
N CYS A 330 -6.03 -5.97 -23.77
CA CYS A 330 -4.80 -6.67 -23.37
C CYS A 330 -3.59 -5.74 -23.22
N LYS A 331 -3.68 -4.48 -23.69
CA LYS A 331 -2.58 -3.51 -23.72
C LYS A 331 -2.77 -2.34 -22.76
N VAL A 332 -3.96 -2.22 -22.19
CA VAL A 332 -4.30 -1.12 -21.28
C VAL A 332 -3.50 -1.20 -19.99
N TYR A 333 -3.11 -0.03 -19.49
CA TYR A 333 -2.39 0.06 -18.23
C TYR A 333 -3.24 -0.39 -17.04
N GLN A 334 -2.69 -1.32 -16.26
CA GLN A 334 -3.28 -1.84 -15.05
C GLN A 334 -2.48 -1.36 -13.84
N PRO A 335 -3.04 -0.48 -13.00
CA PRO A 335 -2.33 0.06 -11.83
C PRO A 335 -1.85 -1.00 -10.85
N CYS A 336 -2.61 -2.06 -10.67
CA CYS A 336 -2.25 -3.17 -9.81
C CYS A 336 -2.71 -4.48 -10.44
N GLN A 337 -1.78 -5.41 -10.67
CA GLN A 337 -2.03 -6.69 -11.38
C GLN A 337 -3.11 -7.57 -10.74
N ARG A 338 -3.37 -7.37 -9.45
CA ARG A 338 -4.30 -8.20 -8.67
C ARG A 338 -5.75 -7.74 -8.78
N TYR A 339 -6.03 -6.67 -9.52
CA TYR A 339 -7.33 -6.01 -9.48
C TYR A 339 -7.84 -5.72 -10.88
N THR A 340 -9.13 -5.78 -11.05
CA THR A 340 -9.82 -5.54 -12.32
C THR A 340 -9.99 -4.05 -12.64
N LEU A 341 -9.08 -3.22 -12.14
CA LEU A 341 -9.05 -1.77 -12.31
C LEU A 341 -7.97 -1.38 -13.33
N TYR A 342 -8.35 -0.63 -14.34
CA TYR A 342 -7.51 -0.23 -15.46
C TYR A 342 -7.59 1.28 -15.67
N ASP A 343 -6.51 1.94 -16.09
CA ASP A 343 -6.51 3.38 -16.33
C ASP A 343 -7.48 3.74 -17.47
N ALA A 344 -8.44 4.61 -17.18
CA ALA A 344 -9.53 4.92 -18.08
C ALA A 344 -9.06 5.65 -19.36
N ALA A 345 -8.12 6.60 -19.23
CA ALA A 345 -7.64 7.33 -20.39
C ALA A 345 -6.68 6.49 -21.23
N ASP A 346 -5.86 5.64 -20.60
CA ASP A 346 -5.01 4.72 -21.33
C ASP A 346 -5.83 3.68 -22.11
N TYR A 347 -6.96 3.21 -21.53
CA TYR A 347 -7.86 2.34 -22.27
C TYR A 347 -8.45 3.04 -23.51
N ALA A 348 -8.88 4.29 -23.38
CA ALA A 348 -9.36 5.07 -24.51
C ALA A 348 -8.28 5.26 -25.60
N ASP A 349 -7.04 5.50 -25.21
CA ASP A 349 -5.90 5.60 -26.13
C ASP A 349 -5.60 4.27 -26.83
N CYS A 350 -5.60 3.16 -26.08
CA CYS A 350 -5.43 1.82 -26.64
C CYS A 350 -6.53 1.51 -27.67
N LEU A 351 -7.78 1.77 -27.35
CA LEU A 351 -8.90 1.61 -28.26
C LEU A 351 -8.75 2.44 -29.53
N ALA A 352 -8.37 3.72 -29.40
CA ALA A 352 -8.16 4.61 -30.53
C ALA A 352 -7.03 4.12 -31.45
N ARG A 353 -5.96 3.58 -30.85
CA ARG A 353 -4.78 3.07 -31.56
C ARG A 353 -5.08 1.77 -32.29
N GLU A 354 -5.66 0.80 -31.59
CA GLU A 354 -5.91 -0.54 -32.13
C GLU A 354 -7.00 -0.55 -33.20
N THR A 355 -8.07 0.24 -33.02
CA THR A 355 -9.19 0.29 -33.97
C THR A 355 -8.94 1.25 -35.13
N GLY A 356 -8.09 2.25 -34.97
CA GLY A 356 -7.96 3.36 -35.93
C GLY A 356 -9.19 4.24 -36.05
N ASP A 357 -10.18 4.10 -35.16
CA ASP A 357 -11.45 4.81 -35.23
C ASP A 357 -11.28 6.30 -34.91
N ALA A 358 -11.76 7.16 -35.80
CA ALA A 358 -11.60 8.60 -35.68
C ALA A 358 -12.41 9.19 -34.49
N GLN A 359 -13.56 8.59 -34.17
CA GLN A 359 -14.36 9.05 -33.05
C GLN A 359 -13.76 8.62 -31.72
N LEU A 360 -13.24 7.39 -31.60
CA LEU A 360 -12.50 6.97 -30.42
C LEU A 360 -11.26 7.83 -30.18
N LYS A 361 -10.56 8.20 -31.25
CA LYS A 361 -9.41 9.14 -31.16
C LYS A 361 -9.82 10.51 -30.62
N ALA A 362 -10.98 11.03 -31.03
CA ALA A 362 -11.50 12.29 -30.53
C ALA A 362 -11.94 12.17 -29.05
N ILE A 363 -12.64 11.09 -28.71
CA ILE A 363 -13.10 10.81 -27.34
C ILE A 363 -11.89 10.65 -26.39
N SER A 364 -10.87 9.89 -26.78
CA SER A 364 -9.64 9.74 -25.99
C SER A 364 -9.00 11.09 -25.67
N LYS A 365 -8.86 11.95 -26.68
CA LYS A 365 -8.34 13.31 -26.51
C LYS A 365 -9.19 14.15 -25.55
N ASP A 366 -10.52 14.12 -25.72
CA ASP A 366 -11.46 14.88 -24.89
C ASP A 366 -11.45 14.36 -23.44
N LEU A 367 -11.37 13.04 -23.23
CA LEU A 367 -11.29 12.42 -21.91
C LEU A 367 -10.01 12.83 -21.18
N ARG A 368 -8.86 12.85 -21.86
CA ARG A 368 -7.62 13.36 -21.26
C ARG A 368 -7.73 14.84 -20.90
N ALA A 369 -8.33 15.65 -21.74
CA ALA A 369 -8.54 17.07 -21.44
C ALA A 369 -9.48 17.27 -20.24
N ALA A 370 -10.51 16.42 -20.08
CA ALA A 370 -11.38 16.44 -18.91
C ALA A 370 -10.61 16.10 -17.62
N PHE A 371 -9.75 15.09 -17.65
CA PHE A 371 -8.89 14.77 -16.52
C PHE A 371 -7.90 15.90 -16.20
N ASP A 372 -7.23 16.47 -17.21
CA ASP A 372 -6.28 17.58 -17.01
C ASP A 372 -6.94 18.80 -16.38
N LYS A 373 -8.20 19.05 -16.70
CA LYS A 373 -8.98 20.14 -16.11
C LYS A 373 -9.43 19.83 -14.67
N ALA A 374 -9.74 18.56 -14.39
CA ALA A 374 -10.19 18.12 -13.07
C ALA A 374 -9.03 18.08 -12.06
N PHE A 375 -7.84 17.66 -12.47
CA PHE A 375 -6.68 17.58 -11.60
C PHE A 375 -6.07 18.96 -11.31
N LEU A 376 -5.80 19.21 -10.04
CA LEU A 376 -5.09 20.39 -9.54
C LEU A 376 -3.60 20.10 -9.32
N ALA A 377 -3.28 18.87 -8.96
CA ALA A 377 -1.94 18.32 -8.89
C ALA A 377 -2.01 16.81 -9.03
N ARG A 378 -0.97 16.23 -9.57
CA ARG A 378 -0.76 14.78 -9.60
C ARG A 378 0.73 14.50 -9.70
N ASP A 379 1.18 13.43 -9.07
CA ASP A 379 2.53 12.93 -9.17
C ASP A 379 2.51 11.40 -9.12
N HIS A 380 3.56 10.79 -9.63
CA HIS A 380 3.69 9.35 -9.69
C HIS A 380 5.12 8.91 -9.46
N VAL A 381 5.27 7.69 -9.03
CA VAL A 381 6.55 7.04 -8.82
C VAL A 381 6.63 5.83 -9.73
N ASN A 382 7.49 5.87 -10.71
CA ASN A 382 8.07 4.70 -11.36
C ASN A 382 8.99 5.08 -12.52
N ASN A 383 9.70 4.07 -13.05
CA ASN A 383 10.63 4.15 -14.18
C ASN A 383 9.90 4.05 -15.54
N ARG A 384 8.65 4.53 -15.67
CA ARG A 384 7.98 4.50 -16.97
C ARG A 384 8.59 5.49 -17.95
N PRO A 385 8.75 5.10 -19.23
CA PRO A 385 9.08 6.05 -20.27
C PRO A 385 8.04 7.17 -20.35
N ASP A 386 8.47 8.40 -20.60
CA ASP A 386 7.64 9.59 -20.80
C ASP A 386 6.51 9.45 -21.85
N SER A 387 6.51 8.35 -22.62
CA SER A 387 5.52 8.05 -23.66
C SER A 387 4.12 7.66 -23.12
N LEU A 388 4.00 7.32 -21.83
CA LEU A 388 2.72 7.06 -21.19
C LEU A 388 2.37 8.26 -20.31
N SER A 389 2.00 9.32 -20.98
CA SER A 389 1.58 10.57 -20.37
C SER A 389 0.37 10.33 -19.48
N ALA A 390 0.61 10.46 -18.20
CA ALA A 390 -0.39 10.72 -17.19
C ALA A 390 -1.30 9.56 -16.78
N TYR A 391 -1.05 9.11 -15.55
CA TYR A 391 -2.03 8.42 -14.74
C TYR A 391 -3.30 9.26 -14.64
N THR A 392 -4.44 8.60 -14.84
CA THR A 392 -5.74 9.24 -14.66
C THR A 392 -6.46 8.62 -13.47
N LEU A 393 -7.64 8.12 -13.66
CA LEU A 393 -8.37 7.33 -12.68
C LEU A 393 -8.65 5.96 -13.28
N SER A 394 -8.68 4.95 -12.44
CA SER A 394 -9.03 3.62 -12.91
C SER A 394 -10.53 3.44 -13.08
N VAL A 395 -10.89 2.47 -13.91
CA VAL A 395 -12.24 2.00 -14.14
C VAL A 395 -12.23 0.48 -14.17
N THR A 396 -13.31 -0.14 -13.72
CA THR A 396 -13.49 -1.59 -13.81
C THR A 396 -13.57 -2.03 -15.27
N LEU A 397 -12.75 -3.03 -15.64
CA LEU A 397 -12.81 -3.69 -16.95
C LEU A 397 -12.75 -5.20 -16.74
N VAL A 398 -13.80 -5.90 -17.14
CA VAL A 398 -13.96 -7.35 -17.05
C VAL A 398 -14.68 -7.90 -18.28
N ASP A 399 -14.57 -9.20 -18.53
CA ASP A 399 -15.40 -9.87 -19.52
C ASP A 399 -16.85 -10.07 -19.01
N LYS A 400 -17.74 -10.35 -19.93
CA LYS A 400 -19.19 -10.51 -19.64
C LYS A 400 -19.50 -11.65 -18.68
N THR A 401 -18.65 -12.67 -18.60
CA THR A 401 -18.87 -13.82 -17.72
C THR A 401 -18.56 -13.42 -16.28
N THR A 402 -17.40 -12.80 -16.06
CA THR A 402 -17.03 -12.20 -14.79
C THR A 402 -18.05 -11.13 -14.38
N PHE A 403 -18.48 -10.28 -15.32
CA PHE A 403 -19.51 -9.27 -15.04
C PHE A 403 -20.81 -9.88 -14.52
N ALA A 404 -21.31 -10.96 -15.16
CA ALA A 404 -22.53 -11.61 -14.75
C ALA A 404 -22.42 -12.32 -13.40
N GLN A 405 -21.26 -12.92 -13.09
CA GLN A 405 -21.03 -13.66 -11.87
C GLN A 405 -20.73 -12.76 -10.66
N GLU A 406 -19.91 -11.75 -10.87
CA GLU A 406 -19.35 -10.96 -9.76
C GLU A 406 -19.99 -9.59 -9.57
N LEU A 407 -20.61 -9.04 -10.61
CA LEU A 407 -21.09 -7.66 -10.61
C LEU A 407 -22.61 -7.50 -10.77
N GLN A 408 -23.32 -8.53 -11.25
CA GLN A 408 -24.78 -8.49 -11.38
C GLN A 408 -25.52 -9.19 -10.24
N ASP A 409 -24.96 -10.28 -9.72
CA ASP A 409 -25.60 -11.10 -8.68
C ASP A 409 -24.74 -11.07 -7.41
N ASP A 410 -24.82 -10.00 -6.69
CA ASP A 410 -24.09 -9.79 -5.42
C ASP A 410 -24.91 -10.23 -4.21
N THR A 411 -25.69 -11.31 -4.36
CA THR A 411 -26.57 -11.82 -3.31
C THR A 411 -25.81 -12.47 -2.15
N ASP A 412 -24.55 -12.87 -2.37
CA ASP A 412 -23.67 -13.46 -1.34
C ASP A 412 -22.82 -12.40 -0.62
N ASN A 413 -22.97 -11.13 -0.98
CA ASN A 413 -22.22 -10.07 -0.32
C ASN A 413 -22.73 -9.93 1.13
N THR A 414 -21.85 -10.17 2.08
CA THR A 414 -22.09 -9.92 3.52
C THR A 414 -22.25 -8.43 3.84
N PHE A 415 -22.12 -7.56 2.83
CA PHE A 415 -22.44 -6.15 2.91
C PHE A 415 -23.97 -5.94 2.76
N THR A 416 -24.54 -5.10 3.58
CA THR A 416 -25.98 -4.90 3.77
C THR A 416 -26.74 -4.40 2.52
N PHE A 417 -26.04 -4.16 1.39
CA PHE A 417 -26.63 -3.66 0.15
C PHE A 417 -25.94 -4.30 -1.05
N GLY A 418 -26.47 -5.44 -1.49
CA GLY A 418 -26.09 -6.06 -2.77
C GLY A 418 -26.58 -5.20 -3.93
N GLU A 419 -25.88 -4.09 -4.22
CA GLU A 419 -26.15 -3.32 -5.42
C GLU A 419 -25.35 -3.92 -6.57
N SER A 420 -26.07 -4.36 -7.60
CA SER A 420 -25.43 -4.75 -8.84
C SER A 420 -24.66 -3.54 -9.45
N TYR A 421 -23.66 -3.79 -10.28
CA TYR A 421 -22.96 -2.72 -11.00
C TYR A 421 -23.93 -1.81 -11.78
N MET A 422 -25.01 -2.37 -12.29
CA MET A 422 -26.05 -1.65 -13.04
C MET A 422 -26.81 -0.62 -12.21
N ALA A 423 -26.79 -0.72 -10.89
CA ALA A 423 -27.38 0.25 -9.98
C ALA A 423 -26.41 1.36 -9.54
N THR A 424 -25.11 1.25 -9.88
CA THR A 424 -24.12 2.24 -9.45
C THR A 424 -24.36 3.62 -10.09
N ASN A 425 -23.97 4.66 -9.36
CA ASN A 425 -23.98 6.02 -9.89
C ASN A 425 -23.13 6.15 -11.16
N PHE A 426 -22.00 5.44 -11.22
CA PHE A 426 -21.14 5.48 -12.39
C PHE A 426 -21.83 4.87 -13.62
N HIS A 427 -22.42 3.68 -13.49
CA HIS A 427 -23.17 3.10 -14.61
C HIS A 427 -24.35 4.00 -15.04
N THR A 428 -25.11 4.52 -14.09
CA THR A 428 -26.26 5.40 -14.37
C THR A 428 -25.85 6.65 -15.17
N ASN A 429 -24.65 7.19 -14.92
CA ASN A 429 -24.13 8.37 -15.61
C ASN A 429 -23.44 8.05 -16.95
N THR A 430 -22.87 6.84 -17.11
CA THR A 430 -21.98 6.54 -18.24
C THR A 430 -22.46 5.39 -19.14
N GLY A 431 -23.38 4.56 -18.66
CA GLY A 431 -23.76 3.33 -19.35
C GLY A 431 -22.66 2.25 -19.38
N TRP A 432 -21.58 2.40 -18.61
CA TRP A 432 -20.39 1.53 -18.64
C TRP A 432 -20.72 0.04 -18.42
N GLY A 433 -21.64 -0.27 -17.52
CA GLY A 433 -22.08 -1.64 -17.26
C GLY A 433 -22.68 -2.32 -18.50
N HIS A 434 -23.28 -1.58 -19.46
CA HIS A 434 -23.72 -2.16 -20.71
C HIS A 434 -22.55 -2.65 -21.56
N TRP A 435 -21.42 -1.92 -21.56
CA TRP A 435 -20.20 -2.39 -22.21
C TRP A 435 -19.65 -3.65 -21.55
N LEU A 436 -19.56 -3.68 -20.23
CA LEU A 436 -19.07 -4.86 -19.49
C LEU A 436 -19.93 -6.10 -19.77
N ALA A 437 -21.24 -5.93 -19.87
CA ALA A 437 -22.18 -7.03 -20.20
C ALA A 437 -22.01 -7.58 -21.62
N GLU A 438 -21.39 -6.86 -22.52
CA GLU A 438 -21.17 -7.23 -23.93
C GLU A 438 -19.71 -7.63 -24.22
N ASN A 439 -18.75 -7.25 -23.37
CA ASN A 439 -17.33 -7.53 -23.55
C ASN A 439 -17.03 -9.02 -23.48
N ASN A 440 -16.45 -9.60 -24.54
CA ASN A 440 -16.08 -11.01 -24.58
C ASN A 440 -14.64 -11.27 -24.11
N GLN A 441 -13.79 -10.24 -24.06
CA GLN A 441 -12.39 -10.36 -23.74
C GLN A 441 -12.14 -10.23 -22.23
N LYS A 442 -11.51 -11.22 -21.64
CA LYS A 442 -10.92 -11.08 -20.32
C LYS A 442 -9.69 -10.15 -20.47
N PRO A 443 -9.69 -8.97 -19.86
CA PRO A 443 -8.53 -8.10 -19.93
C PRO A 443 -7.35 -8.75 -19.23
N THR A 444 -6.20 -8.73 -19.87
CA THR A 444 -4.94 -9.15 -19.25
C THR A 444 -4.07 -7.97 -18.84
N GLY A 445 -4.38 -6.79 -19.38
CA GLY A 445 -3.70 -5.55 -19.07
C GLY A 445 -2.22 -5.55 -19.47
N ASN A 446 -1.61 -4.40 -19.36
CA ASN A 446 -0.16 -4.25 -19.39
C ASN A 446 0.30 -3.78 -18.00
N PRO A 447 0.67 -4.70 -17.08
CA PRO A 447 1.23 -4.33 -15.81
C PRO A 447 2.58 -3.66 -16.04
N LEU A 448 2.80 -2.54 -15.38
CA LEU A 448 4.09 -1.84 -15.45
C LEU A 448 5.26 -2.72 -15.01
N GLY A 449 6.35 -2.57 -15.73
CA GLY A 449 7.63 -3.16 -15.37
C GLY A 449 8.07 -4.32 -16.24
N MET A 450 7.26 -4.74 -17.20
CA MET A 450 7.77 -5.56 -18.30
C MET A 450 7.97 -4.67 -19.52
N LEU A 451 9.18 -4.16 -19.68
CA LEU A 451 9.61 -3.65 -20.96
C LEU A 451 9.61 -4.83 -21.92
N ASP A 452 8.90 -4.70 -23.04
CA ASP A 452 8.97 -5.62 -24.18
C ASP A 452 10.33 -5.50 -24.90
N ASP A 453 11.40 -5.80 -24.20
CA ASP A 453 12.75 -5.86 -24.77
C ASP A 453 13.33 -7.29 -24.71
N ASP A 454 12.47 -8.30 -24.82
CA ASP A 454 12.92 -9.66 -25.11
C ASP A 454 12.42 -10.10 -26.50
N PRO A 455 13.25 -9.94 -27.55
CA PRO A 455 12.89 -10.36 -28.91
C PRO A 455 12.86 -11.89 -29.11
N GLU A 456 13.10 -12.70 -28.09
CA GLU A 456 13.23 -14.14 -28.22
C GLU A 456 12.26 -14.97 -27.35
N GLY A 457 11.07 -14.47 -26.92
CA GLY A 457 10.53 -15.33 -25.94
C GLY A 457 9.08 -15.46 -25.56
N ASP A 458 8.12 -15.25 -26.43
CA ASP A 458 6.70 -15.49 -26.10
C ASP A 458 6.32 -16.96 -25.85
N GLU A 459 7.17 -17.94 -26.21
CA GLU A 459 6.93 -19.36 -25.90
C GLU A 459 7.41 -19.79 -24.51
N ALA A 460 8.12 -18.93 -23.78
CA ALA A 460 8.80 -19.32 -22.55
C ALA A 460 8.05 -18.94 -21.24
N ASN A 461 7.05 -18.08 -21.26
CA ASN A 461 6.30 -17.67 -20.08
C ASN A 461 4.84 -18.12 -20.21
N ASP A 462 4.44 -19.14 -19.46
CA ASP A 462 3.03 -19.48 -19.33
C ASP A 462 2.37 -18.45 -18.38
N PRO A 463 1.47 -17.57 -18.89
CA PRO A 463 0.83 -16.55 -18.07
C PRO A 463 -0.11 -17.14 -16.99
N ASN A 464 -0.41 -18.43 -17.10
CA ASN A 464 -1.26 -19.12 -16.13
C ASN A 464 -0.48 -19.63 -14.90
N ILE A 465 0.86 -19.52 -14.89
CA ILE A 465 1.68 -19.94 -13.75
C ILE A 465 2.14 -18.71 -12.96
N PRO A 466 1.51 -18.42 -11.80
CA PRO A 466 1.86 -17.27 -10.99
C PRO A 466 3.32 -17.32 -10.49
N GLY A 467 4.02 -16.21 -10.55
CA GLY A 467 5.41 -16.11 -10.08
C GLY A 467 6.46 -16.72 -11.03
N LEU A 468 6.07 -17.34 -12.15
CA LEU A 468 7.00 -17.92 -13.12
C LEU A 468 7.95 -16.90 -13.70
N VAL A 469 7.45 -15.70 -14.01
CA VAL A 469 8.25 -14.57 -14.52
C VAL A 469 9.32 -14.16 -13.50
N ASN A 470 8.94 -14.04 -12.21
CA ASN A 470 9.86 -13.68 -11.14
C ASN A 470 11.02 -14.66 -11.04
N LEU A 471 10.69 -15.95 -11.20
CA LEU A 471 11.65 -17.03 -11.13
C LEU A 471 12.57 -17.08 -12.36
N ARG A 472 12.01 -16.91 -13.56
CA ARG A 472 12.80 -16.94 -14.81
C ARG A 472 13.70 -15.75 -15.00
N LYS A 473 13.20 -14.54 -14.70
CA LYS A 473 13.99 -13.30 -14.70
C LYS A 473 14.87 -13.16 -13.46
N TRP A 474 14.71 -14.06 -12.50
CA TRP A 474 15.39 -14.05 -11.21
C TRP A 474 15.29 -12.71 -10.49
N ILE A 475 14.07 -12.28 -10.20
CA ILE A 475 13.83 -11.00 -9.54
C ILE A 475 13.88 -11.22 -8.02
N ALA A 476 15.05 -11.05 -7.44
CA ALA A 476 15.28 -11.29 -6.01
C ALA A 476 14.38 -10.42 -5.12
N GLY A 477 13.91 -11.00 -4.00
CA GLY A 477 13.00 -10.35 -3.06
C GLY A 477 11.52 -10.42 -3.46
N THR A 478 11.19 -10.98 -4.64
CA THR A 478 9.80 -11.26 -5.03
C THR A 478 9.36 -12.66 -4.63
N THR A 479 8.05 -12.89 -4.58
CA THR A 479 7.48 -14.20 -4.34
C THR A 479 7.30 -14.99 -5.64
N THR A 480 7.29 -16.33 -5.49
CA THR A 480 6.94 -17.28 -6.55
C THR A 480 6.04 -18.36 -5.99
N THR A 481 5.55 -19.26 -6.84
CA THR A 481 4.69 -20.36 -6.43
C THR A 481 5.38 -21.71 -6.58
N GLN A 482 4.90 -22.72 -5.86
CA GLN A 482 5.39 -24.10 -6.04
C GLN A 482 5.20 -24.58 -7.48
N GLU A 483 4.10 -24.20 -8.13
CA GLU A 483 3.84 -24.51 -9.53
C GLU A 483 4.90 -23.93 -10.47
N ALA A 484 5.31 -22.69 -10.23
CA ALA A 484 6.40 -22.06 -11.00
C ALA A 484 7.75 -22.76 -10.76
N VAL A 485 8.02 -23.15 -9.50
CA VAL A 485 9.23 -23.90 -9.14
C VAL A 485 9.24 -25.26 -9.80
N ASP A 486 8.12 -25.97 -9.79
CA ASP A 486 7.98 -27.28 -10.45
C ASP A 486 8.15 -27.17 -11.97
N TYR A 487 7.65 -26.07 -12.57
CA TYR A 487 7.77 -25.79 -14.00
C TYR A 487 9.22 -25.51 -14.42
N VAL A 488 9.96 -24.72 -13.65
CA VAL A 488 11.38 -24.40 -13.92
C VAL A 488 12.30 -25.56 -13.55
N GLY A 489 11.89 -26.35 -12.60
CA GLY A 489 12.68 -27.38 -11.95
C GLY A 489 13.45 -26.85 -10.75
N LEU A 490 13.20 -27.41 -9.57
CA LEU A 490 13.75 -26.97 -8.30
C LEU A 490 15.29 -26.86 -8.31
N ASP A 491 15.98 -27.77 -8.99
CA ASP A 491 17.44 -27.77 -9.05
C ASP A 491 17.99 -26.59 -9.87
N ASN A 492 17.22 -26.03 -10.79
CA ASN A 492 17.57 -24.83 -11.53
C ASN A 492 17.42 -23.54 -10.71
N CYS A 493 16.77 -23.64 -9.54
CA CYS A 493 16.54 -22.52 -8.63
C CYS A 493 17.61 -22.40 -7.54
N PHE A 494 18.62 -23.29 -7.53
CA PHE A 494 19.72 -23.28 -6.56
C PHE A 494 21.04 -23.41 -7.31
N THR A 495 21.62 -22.25 -7.67
CA THR A 495 22.80 -22.18 -8.53
C THR A 495 23.81 -21.14 -8.03
N CYS A 496 25.08 -21.34 -8.39
CA CYS A 496 26.10 -20.30 -8.33
C CYS A 496 26.77 -20.18 -9.71
N THR A 497 26.94 -18.96 -10.18
CA THR A 497 27.45 -18.66 -11.52
C THR A 497 28.38 -17.45 -11.47
N PRO A 498 29.25 -17.22 -12.46
CA PRO A 498 29.93 -15.93 -12.60
C PRO A 498 28.94 -14.78 -12.56
N ILE A 499 29.32 -13.66 -11.96
CA ILE A 499 28.45 -12.48 -11.83
C ILE A 499 28.10 -11.95 -13.20
N PRO A 500 26.79 -11.81 -13.59
CA PRO A 500 26.38 -11.18 -14.84
C PRO A 500 26.80 -9.71 -14.90
N ASP A 501 26.99 -9.16 -16.13
CA ASP A 501 27.44 -7.77 -16.28
C ASP A 501 26.48 -6.76 -15.67
N GLU A 502 25.18 -6.95 -15.80
CA GLU A 502 24.13 -6.11 -15.20
C GLU A 502 24.19 -6.10 -13.66
N VAL A 503 24.46 -7.24 -13.03
CA VAL A 503 24.63 -7.34 -11.58
C VAL A 503 25.93 -6.66 -11.16
N TRP A 504 27.00 -6.90 -11.92
CA TRP A 504 28.29 -6.27 -11.66
C TRP A 504 28.24 -4.74 -11.75
N GLU A 505 27.55 -4.20 -12.75
CA GLU A 505 27.33 -2.76 -12.91
C GLU A 505 26.56 -2.16 -11.72
N ARG A 506 25.52 -2.83 -11.25
CA ARG A 506 24.73 -2.42 -10.05
C ARG A 506 25.61 -2.30 -8.80
N MET A 507 26.58 -3.20 -8.64
CA MET A 507 27.47 -3.26 -7.48
C MET A 507 28.52 -2.14 -7.45
N GLN A 508 28.86 -1.53 -8.61
CA GLN A 508 29.97 -0.57 -8.73
C GLN A 508 29.71 0.68 -7.89
N GLY A 509 30.74 1.06 -7.11
CA GLY A 509 30.69 2.22 -6.23
C GLY A 509 29.86 2.05 -4.96
N LYS A 510 29.04 0.98 -4.88
CA LYS A 510 28.21 0.61 -3.75
C LYS A 510 28.84 -0.53 -2.94
N THR A 511 28.46 -1.75 -3.22
CA THR A 511 28.98 -2.96 -2.56
C THR A 511 30.36 -3.37 -3.03
N TYR A 512 30.73 -3.00 -4.25
CA TYR A 512 32.06 -3.19 -4.79
C TYR A 512 32.77 -1.84 -5.05
N LYS A 513 34.01 -1.74 -4.60
CA LYS A 513 34.92 -0.61 -4.87
C LYS A 513 36.23 -1.17 -5.37
N GLU A 514 36.90 -0.49 -6.31
CA GLU A 514 38.20 -0.91 -6.80
C GLU A 514 39.19 -1.09 -5.65
N ASN A 515 39.80 -2.26 -5.58
CA ASN A 515 40.63 -2.66 -4.44
C ASN A 515 41.62 -3.75 -4.88
N PRO A 516 42.73 -3.96 -4.11
CA PRO A 516 43.74 -4.97 -4.43
C PRO A 516 43.46 -6.37 -3.84
N TYR A 517 42.30 -6.60 -3.19
CA TYR A 517 42.11 -7.80 -2.34
C TYR A 517 41.12 -8.79 -2.93
N ILE A 518 40.17 -8.33 -3.72
CA ILE A 518 39.12 -9.16 -4.30
C ILE A 518 38.75 -8.65 -5.71
N ALA A 519 38.75 -9.51 -6.68
CA ALA A 519 38.38 -9.22 -8.05
C ALA A 519 36.99 -9.84 -8.34
N ARG A 520 36.37 -9.44 -9.48
CA ARG A 520 35.10 -10.01 -9.92
C ARG A 520 35.16 -11.53 -10.07
N GLU A 521 36.28 -12.01 -10.60
CA GLU A 521 36.53 -13.45 -10.87
C GLU A 521 36.66 -14.30 -9.59
N ASP A 522 36.84 -13.67 -8.43
CA ASP A 522 36.84 -14.34 -7.13
C ASP A 522 35.45 -14.51 -6.52
N LEU A 523 34.44 -13.88 -7.15
CA LEU A 523 33.07 -13.84 -6.66
C LEU A 523 32.14 -14.57 -7.61
N GLU A 524 31.06 -15.13 -7.07
CA GLU A 524 29.97 -15.77 -7.79
C GLU A 524 28.62 -15.24 -7.34
N HIS A 525 27.69 -15.21 -8.29
CA HIS A 525 26.31 -14.89 -8.08
C HIS A 525 25.53 -16.15 -7.66
N VAL A 526 25.11 -16.19 -6.42
CA VAL A 526 24.31 -17.27 -5.82
C VAL A 526 22.85 -16.93 -5.97
N LYS A 527 22.07 -17.85 -6.55
CA LYS A 527 20.62 -17.80 -6.71
C LYS A 527 19.99 -18.93 -5.93
N VAL A 528 19.02 -18.61 -5.06
CA VAL A 528 18.36 -19.58 -4.18
C VAL A 528 16.89 -19.20 -3.95
N LEU A 529 16.10 -20.13 -3.49
CA LEU A 529 14.76 -19.87 -2.96
C LEU A 529 14.79 -19.95 -1.43
N HIS A 530 13.88 -19.25 -0.79
CA HIS A 530 13.69 -19.34 0.65
C HIS A 530 12.22 -19.17 1.02
N TRP A 531 11.82 -19.70 2.17
CA TRP A 531 10.51 -19.48 2.77
C TRP A 531 10.56 -18.30 3.70
N ASP A 532 9.51 -17.51 3.76
CA ASP A 532 9.30 -16.56 4.85
C ASP A 532 8.44 -17.17 5.98
N TYR A 533 8.13 -16.37 6.99
CA TYR A 533 7.32 -16.81 8.13
C TYR A 533 5.87 -17.15 7.73
N ASP A 534 5.36 -16.51 6.67
CA ASP A 534 4.02 -16.73 6.13
C ASP A 534 3.98 -17.91 5.13
N GLN A 535 5.06 -18.67 5.07
CA GLN A 535 5.22 -19.83 4.19
C GLN A 535 5.09 -19.48 2.69
N GLN A 536 5.52 -18.29 2.31
CA GLN A 536 5.64 -17.90 0.91
C GLN A 536 7.04 -18.22 0.39
N ILE A 537 7.13 -18.64 -0.86
CA ILE A 537 8.41 -18.89 -1.52
C ILE A 537 8.92 -17.57 -2.10
N HIS A 538 10.12 -17.20 -1.72
CA HIS A 538 10.80 -16.02 -2.23
C HIS A 538 12.00 -16.37 -3.12
N VAL A 539 12.23 -15.52 -4.12
CA VAL A 539 13.41 -15.54 -4.96
C VAL A 539 14.51 -14.77 -4.24
N GLY A 540 15.64 -15.42 -3.96
CA GLY A 540 16.75 -14.85 -3.21
C GLY A 540 18.04 -14.80 -4.02
N GLU A 541 18.91 -13.83 -3.72
CA GLU A 541 20.27 -13.75 -4.31
C GLU A 541 21.32 -13.28 -3.31
N MET A 542 22.56 -13.76 -3.48
CA MET A 542 23.75 -13.30 -2.77
C MET A 542 24.93 -13.22 -3.73
N ILE A 543 25.93 -12.42 -3.38
CA ILE A 543 27.27 -12.52 -3.99
C ILE A 543 28.17 -13.17 -2.94
N CYS A 544 28.76 -14.30 -3.27
CA CYS A 544 29.66 -15.04 -2.39
C CYS A 544 31.04 -15.20 -3.05
N ASN A 545 32.08 -15.35 -2.23
CA ASN A 545 33.37 -15.82 -2.76
C ASN A 545 33.19 -17.22 -3.34
N LYS A 546 33.83 -17.50 -4.48
CA LYS A 546 33.79 -18.82 -5.14
C LYS A 546 34.24 -19.98 -4.24
N LEU A 547 34.99 -19.67 -3.17
CA LEU A 547 35.41 -20.70 -2.18
C LEU A 547 34.25 -21.22 -1.35
N ILE A 548 33.19 -20.44 -1.19
CA ILE A 548 32.02 -20.83 -0.37
C ILE A 548 30.70 -20.86 -1.15
N ALA A 549 30.65 -20.35 -2.38
CA ALA A 549 29.42 -20.16 -3.12
C ALA A 549 28.60 -21.45 -3.24
N SER A 550 29.22 -22.56 -3.69
CA SER A 550 28.54 -23.85 -3.80
C SER A 550 28.09 -24.41 -2.44
N THR A 551 28.90 -24.21 -1.40
CA THR A 551 28.55 -24.63 -0.03
C THR A 551 27.35 -23.84 0.50
N VAL A 552 27.29 -22.54 0.22
CA VAL A 552 26.13 -21.69 0.57
C VAL A 552 24.88 -22.14 -0.18
N VAL A 553 25.00 -22.45 -1.48
CA VAL A 553 23.87 -23.00 -2.26
C VAL A 553 23.36 -24.29 -1.62
N ASP A 554 24.23 -25.23 -1.23
CA ASP A 554 23.84 -26.50 -0.60
C ASP A 554 23.17 -26.27 0.77
N ILE A 555 23.67 -25.31 1.56
CA ILE A 555 23.04 -24.94 2.83
C ILE A 555 21.64 -24.37 2.60
N MET A 556 21.51 -23.39 1.71
CA MET A 556 20.22 -22.76 1.39
C MET A 556 19.21 -23.77 0.84
N ARG A 557 19.67 -24.73 0.01
CA ARG A 557 18.80 -25.83 -0.45
C ARG A 557 18.28 -26.67 0.70
N LYS A 558 19.13 -27.05 1.64
CA LYS A 558 18.71 -27.80 2.84
C LYS A 558 17.78 -27.00 3.73
N LEU A 559 18.00 -25.70 3.88
CA LEU A 559 17.10 -24.81 4.61
C LEU A 559 15.74 -24.75 3.94
N TYR A 560 15.70 -24.56 2.61
CA TYR A 560 14.47 -24.56 1.83
C TYR A 560 13.69 -25.88 1.94
N ASP A 561 14.37 -27.02 1.76
CA ASP A 561 13.77 -28.37 1.84
C ASP A 561 13.16 -28.68 3.21
N ASN A 562 13.61 -27.98 4.27
CA ASN A 562 13.08 -28.11 5.63
C ASN A 562 12.12 -26.98 6.03
N GLY A 563 11.68 -26.12 5.11
CA GLY A 563 10.76 -25.04 5.39
C GLY A 563 11.32 -23.99 6.36
N TYR A 564 12.65 -23.78 6.35
CA TYR A 564 13.30 -22.85 7.25
C TYR A 564 13.05 -21.40 6.80
N ASN A 565 12.65 -20.54 7.73
CA ASN A 565 12.22 -19.19 7.43
C ASN A 565 13.39 -18.22 7.31
N ILE A 566 13.52 -17.56 6.18
CA ILE A 566 14.41 -16.42 5.92
C ILE A 566 13.53 -15.30 5.36
N GLN A 567 13.51 -14.15 6.04
CA GLN A 567 12.61 -13.06 5.68
C GLN A 567 12.93 -12.46 4.31
N ARG A 568 14.20 -12.22 4.04
CA ARG A 568 14.65 -11.49 2.85
C ARG A 568 16.07 -11.87 2.47
N MET A 569 16.34 -11.90 1.16
CA MET A 569 17.68 -12.20 0.64
C MET A 569 17.89 -11.47 -0.69
N VAL A 570 18.42 -10.24 -0.60
CA VAL A 570 18.74 -9.41 -1.76
C VAL A 570 20.13 -8.79 -1.59
N LEU A 571 20.72 -8.35 -2.71
CA LEU A 571 22.06 -7.78 -2.67
C LEU A 571 22.10 -6.44 -1.89
N PRO A 572 23.15 -6.17 -1.10
CA PRO A 572 23.26 -4.93 -0.32
C PRO A 572 23.37 -3.64 -1.18
N ASP A 573 23.62 -3.73 -2.50
CA ASP A 573 23.61 -2.58 -3.42
C ASP A 573 22.25 -1.90 -3.53
N VAL A 574 21.21 -2.64 -3.23
CA VAL A 574 19.83 -2.20 -3.11
C VAL A 574 19.63 -1.17 -1.99
N TYR A 575 20.43 -1.29 -0.93
CA TYR A 575 20.47 -0.36 0.20
C TYR A 575 21.63 0.64 0.08
N ASP A 576 22.20 0.84 -1.13
CA ASP A 576 23.41 1.64 -1.34
C ASP A 576 24.58 1.23 -0.41
N ALA A 577 24.62 -0.05 -0.03
CA ALA A 577 25.54 -0.63 0.93
C ALA A 577 25.45 -0.04 2.37
N ASP A 578 24.29 0.50 2.74
CA ASP A 578 24.00 0.90 4.11
C ASP A 578 23.67 -0.34 4.95
N ASP A 579 24.61 -0.70 5.82
CA ASP A 579 24.51 -1.86 6.70
C ASP A 579 23.35 -1.76 7.69
N GLU A 580 23.13 -0.58 8.25
CA GLU A 580 22.05 -0.36 9.21
C GLU A 580 20.68 -0.49 8.55
N ALA A 581 20.56 0.00 7.33
CA ALA A 581 19.30 -0.09 6.57
C ALA A 581 18.95 -1.54 6.21
N GLN A 582 19.93 -2.30 5.68
CA GLN A 582 19.68 -3.71 5.32
C GLN A 582 19.39 -4.58 6.55
N MET A 583 20.07 -4.33 7.68
CA MET A 583 19.82 -5.09 8.90
C MET A 583 18.44 -4.79 9.50
N ARG A 584 17.98 -3.54 9.45
CA ARG A 584 16.61 -3.19 9.87
C ARG A 584 15.55 -3.87 9.02
N ASP A 585 15.81 -4.12 7.74
CA ASP A 585 14.92 -4.80 6.80
C ASP A 585 15.05 -6.34 6.88
N ASN A 586 15.73 -6.85 7.90
CA ASN A 586 15.97 -8.27 8.12
C ASN A 586 16.59 -8.98 6.90
N ASN A 587 17.41 -8.27 6.12
CA ASN A 587 18.02 -8.80 4.91
C ASN A 587 19.17 -9.76 5.24
N SER A 588 19.18 -10.91 4.58
CA SER A 588 20.30 -11.87 4.62
C SER A 588 21.22 -11.61 3.45
N SER A 589 22.54 -11.54 3.69
CA SER A 589 23.51 -11.17 2.65
C SER A 589 24.90 -11.73 2.89
N CYS A 590 25.78 -11.60 1.89
CA CYS A 590 27.16 -12.08 2.03
C CYS A 590 28.19 -10.98 1.70
N PHE A 591 28.37 -10.62 0.43
CA PHE A 591 29.43 -9.70 0.00
C PHE A 591 29.06 -8.24 0.14
N CYS A 592 29.91 -7.48 0.84
CA CYS A 592 29.93 -6.02 0.83
C CYS A 592 31.34 -5.52 1.15
N TYR A 593 32.00 -4.80 0.22
CA TYR A 593 33.37 -4.32 0.43
C TYR A 593 33.44 -3.14 1.38
N ARG A 594 33.71 -3.42 2.63
CA ARG A 594 33.82 -2.43 3.71
C ARG A 594 34.78 -2.86 4.81
N ALA A 595 35.25 -1.88 5.57
CA ALA A 595 35.96 -2.15 6.83
C ALA A 595 34.96 -2.55 7.94
N ILE A 596 35.45 -3.24 8.94
CA ILE A 596 34.72 -3.46 10.21
C ILE A 596 34.48 -2.09 10.86
N SER A 597 33.24 -1.85 11.28
CA SER A 597 32.82 -0.58 11.87
C SER A 597 33.79 -0.07 12.94
N GLY A 598 34.23 1.18 12.80
CA GLY A 598 35.16 1.82 13.71
C GLY A 598 36.62 1.37 13.59
N THR A 599 36.98 0.61 12.54
CA THR A 599 38.35 0.11 12.33
C THR A 599 38.81 0.32 10.88
N THR A 600 40.11 0.04 10.61
CA THR A 600 40.67 -0.02 9.26
C THR A 600 40.80 -1.47 8.74
N LYS A 601 40.43 -2.47 9.55
CA LYS A 601 40.49 -3.88 9.18
C LYS A 601 39.29 -4.21 8.28
N LEU A 602 39.56 -4.89 7.16
CA LEU A 602 38.49 -5.37 6.27
C LEU A 602 37.62 -6.42 6.98
N SER A 603 36.33 -6.32 6.79
CA SER A 603 35.37 -7.35 7.17
C SER A 603 35.55 -8.61 6.33
N LYS A 604 35.15 -9.78 6.83
CA LYS A 604 35.05 -11.00 6.04
C LYS A 604 34.04 -10.89 4.90
N HIS A 605 33.00 -10.06 5.09
CA HIS A 605 32.07 -9.68 4.02
C HIS A 605 32.76 -8.97 2.86
N ALA A 606 33.81 -8.19 3.11
CA ALA A 606 34.60 -7.53 2.06
C ALA A 606 35.33 -8.53 1.13
N ARG A 607 35.44 -9.78 1.54
CA ARG A 607 36.00 -10.88 0.77
C ARG A 607 34.95 -11.90 0.32
N GLY A 608 33.68 -11.68 0.66
CA GLY A 608 32.59 -12.62 0.37
C GLY A 608 32.69 -13.95 1.11
N LEU A 609 33.34 -13.96 2.29
CA LEU A 609 33.63 -15.16 3.10
C LEU A 609 32.79 -15.22 4.38
N ALA A 610 31.82 -14.35 4.54
CA ALA A 610 30.88 -14.36 5.64
C ALA A 610 29.45 -14.18 5.13
N VAL A 611 28.50 -14.82 5.80
CA VAL A 611 27.06 -14.78 5.48
C VAL A 611 26.31 -14.35 6.73
N ASP A 612 25.46 -13.36 6.58
CA ASP A 612 24.53 -12.90 7.61
C ASP A 612 23.11 -13.38 7.30
N ILE A 613 22.43 -13.95 8.28
CA ILE A 613 21.07 -14.53 8.13
C ILE A 613 20.12 -13.89 9.12
N ASN A 614 18.95 -13.40 8.63
CA ASN A 614 17.88 -12.82 9.44
C ASN A 614 18.39 -11.75 10.42
N THR A 615 19.00 -10.72 9.88
CA THR A 615 19.88 -9.78 10.58
C THR A 615 19.19 -8.95 11.67
N LEU A 616 17.91 -8.59 11.50
CA LEU A 616 17.15 -7.85 12.52
C LEU A 616 16.95 -8.66 13.79
N TYR A 617 16.61 -9.94 13.64
CA TYR A 617 16.33 -10.84 14.78
C TYR A 617 17.58 -11.47 15.37
N ASN A 618 18.72 -11.32 14.72
CA ASN A 618 20.00 -11.87 15.16
C ASN A 618 21.08 -10.79 15.23
N PRO A 619 20.91 -9.77 16.11
CA PRO A 619 21.75 -8.59 16.10
C PRO A 619 23.21 -8.85 16.47
N TYR A 620 24.08 -7.96 15.97
CA TYR A 620 25.38 -7.73 16.59
C TYR A 620 25.20 -6.89 17.84
N TYR A 621 25.91 -7.25 18.93
CA TYR A 621 26.07 -6.34 20.05
C TYR A 621 27.42 -6.45 20.71
N LYS A 622 27.81 -5.34 21.36
CA LYS A 622 29.04 -5.25 22.15
C LYS A 622 28.80 -4.44 23.43
N ASP A 623 29.08 -5.02 24.57
CA ASP A 623 29.08 -4.30 25.84
C ASP A 623 30.34 -3.43 25.94
N ARG A 624 30.16 -2.15 26.29
CA ARG A 624 31.22 -1.17 26.42
C ARG A 624 31.68 -1.05 27.85
N GLU A 625 32.90 -0.56 28.05
CA GLU A 625 33.47 -0.36 29.37
C GLU A 625 32.68 0.62 30.26
N ASP A 626 31.95 1.53 29.67
CA ASP A 626 31.08 2.48 30.35
C ASP A 626 29.74 1.89 30.82
N GLY A 627 29.50 0.60 30.57
CA GLY A 627 28.30 -0.13 30.93
C GLY A 627 27.16 0.00 29.92
N THR A 628 27.37 0.72 28.81
CA THR A 628 26.40 0.78 27.72
C THR A 628 26.59 -0.38 26.75
N ARG A 629 25.49 -0.76 26.06
CA ARG A 629 25.52 -1.76 24.99
C ARG A 629 25.39 -1.08 23.64
N TYR A 630 26.27 -1.39 22.72
CA TYR A 630 26.16 -1.02 21.31
C TYR A 630 25.48 -2.15 20.56
N VAL A 631 24.41 -1.87 19.80
CA VAL A 631 23.62 -2.85 19.08
C VAL A 631 23.49 -2.44 17.62
N GLN A 632 23.58 -3.39 16.72
CA GLN A 632 23.31 -3.21 15.28
C GLN A 632 22.41 -4.36 14.77
N PRO A 633 21.29 -4.03 14.09
CA PRO A 633 20.77 -2.68 13.91
C PRO A 633 20.30 -2.07 15.24
N ALA A 634 20.28 -0.75 15.33
CA ALA A 634 19.90 -0.06 16.57
C ALA A 634 18.48 -0.40 17.05
N THR A 635 17.62 -0.82 16.15
CA THR A 635 16.25 -1.26 16.43
C THR A 635 16.14 -2.67 17.03
N ALA A 636 17.22 -3.43 17.07
CA ALA A 636 17.23 -4.84 17.48
C ALA A 636 17.63 -5.08 18.96
N VAL A 637 17.53 -4.04 19.80
CA VAL A 637 17.96 -4.11 21.21
C VAL A 637 17.28 -5.25 21.97
N ASP A 638 15.99 -5.46 21.73
CA ASP A 638 15.20 -6.48 22.42
C ASP A 638 15.62 -7.90 22.04
N TYR A 639 16.04 -8.11 20.80
CA TYR A 639 16.52 -9.41 20.32
C TYR A 639 17.91 -9.79 20.84
N CYS A 640 18.59 -8.88 21.55
CA CYS A 640 19.77 -9.23 22.33
C CYS A 640 19.45 -10.12 23.53
N ASN A 641 18.19 -10.15 24.00
CA ASN A 641 17.75 -11.09 25.02
C ASN A 641 17.45 -12.45 24.40
N ARG A 642 18.43 -13.34 24.44
CA ARG A 642 18.33 -14.68 23.83
C ARG A 642 17.60 -15.71 24.68
N ASP A 643 17.12 -15.33 25.87
CA ASP A 643 16.27 -16.19 26.71
C ASP A 643 14.82 -16.25 26.16
N TRP A 644 14.44 -15.26 25.36
CA TRP A 644 13.14 -15.25 24.72
C TRP A 644 13.08 -16.18 23.51
N ASP A 645 11.90 -16.70 23.25
CA ASP A 645 11.59 -17.43 22.03
C ASP A 645 10.89 -16.46 21.06
N PHE A 646 11.44 -16.29 19.86
CA PHE A 646 10.91 -15.42 18.81
C PHE A 646 11.22 -15.97 17.43
N ALA A 647 10.46 -15.55 16.45
CA ALA A 647 10.65 -15.93 15.06
C ALA A 647 12.06 -15.58 14.55
N TYR A 648 12.59 -16.36 13.64
CA TYR A 648 13.91 -16.19 13.01
C TYR A 648 15.13 -16.23 13.95
N LYS A 649 14.96 -16.60 15.22
CA LYS A 649 16.05 -16.69 16.19
C LYS A 649 17.01 -17.80 15.80
N ILE A 650 18.31 -17.48 15.73
CA ILE A 650 19.40 -18.45 15.54
C ILE A 650 20.05 -18.75 16.89
N ASP A 651 20.08 -20.02 17.30
CA ASP A 651 20.82 -20.53 18.46
C ASP A 651 21.45 -21.89 18.15
N HIS A 652 22.13 -22.50 19.11
CA HIS A 652 22.80 -23.80 18.91
C HIS A 652 21.89 -24.97 18.54
N ASN A 653 20.59 -24.86 18.75
CA ASN A 653 19.61 -25.86 18.36
C ASN A 653 19.05 -25.59 16.96
N ASP A 654 19.26 -24.41 16.42
CA ASP A 654 18.75 -23.95 15.15
C ASP A 654 19.34 -24.75 13.97
N LEU A 655 18.52 -24.96 12.92
CA LEU A 655 18.97 -25.72 11.75
C LEU A 655 20.03 -24.97 10.95
N CYS A 656 19.88 -23.64 10.80
CA CYS A 656 20.84 -22.81 10.08
C CYS A 656 22.21 -22.87 10.76
N TYR A 657 22.26 -22.69 12.08
CA TYR A 657 23.49 -22.86 12.86
C TYR A 657 24.17 -24.21 12.57
N LYS A 658 23.43 -25.32 12.70
CA LYS A 658 23.97 -26.68 12.50
C LYS A 658 24.57 -26.87 11.11
N LEU A 659 23.87 -26.40 10.07
CA LEU A 659 24.33 -26.57 8.69
C LEU A 659 25.60 -25.76 8.40
N PHE A 660 25.69 -24.52 8.88
CA PHE A 660 26.88 -23.70 8.70
C PHE A 660 28.08 -24.24 9.49
N ILE A 661 27.90 -24.71 10.72
CA ILE A 661 28.99 -25.32 11.53
C ILE A 661 29.46 -26.62 10.89
N GLU A 662 28.54 -27.48 10.40
CA GLU A 662 28.91 -28.73 9.70
C GLU A 662 29.73 -28.42 8.44
N ALA A 663 29.45 -27.30 7.78
CA ALA A 663 30.16 -26.84 6.60
C ALA A 663 31.49 -26.11 6.89
N GLY A 664 31.90 -26.02 8.18
CA GLY A 664 33.21 -25.45 8.60
C GLY A 664 33.21 -23.95 8.83
N PHE A 665 32.06 -23.33 9.02
CA PHE A 665 31.96 -21.91 9.38
C PHE A 665 32.02 -21.76 10.91
N GLU A 666 32.53 -20.61 11.37
CA GLU A 666 32.33 -20.14 12.75
C GLU A 666 31.09 -19.27 12.86
N TRP A 667 30.46 -19.30 14.02
CA TRP A 667 29.31 -18.45 14.31
C TRP A 667 29.68 -17.29 15.25
N GLY A 668 29.33 -16.06 14.88
CA GLY A 668 29.60 -14.86 15.70
C GLY A 668 28.84 -14.83 17.03
N GLY A 669 27.78 -15.64 17.19
CA GLY A 669 27.11 -15.83 18.47
C GLY A 669 27.96 -16.51 19.52
N ASP A 670 29.05 -17.21 19.15
CA ASP A 670 30.00 -17.86 20.06
C ASP A 670 31.14 -16.94 20.49
N TRP A 671 31.32 -15.79 19.84
CA TRP A 671 32.39 -14.87 20.20
C TRP A 671 32.28 -14.36 21.64
N THR A 672 33.42 -14.09 22.28
CA THR A 672 33.47 -13.71 23.69
C THR A 672 33.57 -12.19 23.89
N SER A 673 34.13 -11.46 22.93
CA SER A 673 34.35 -10.01 23.02
C SER A 673 33.17 -9.16 22.54
N CYS A 674 32.30 -9.77 21.78
CA CYS A 674 31.04 -9.25 21.27
C CYS A 674 30.17 -10.45 20.88
N LYS A 675 28.94 -10.21 20.49
CA LYS A 675 28.06 -11.21 19.93
C LYS A 675 27.59 -10.74 18.59
N ASP A 676 27.53 -11.66 17.59
CA ASP A 676 27.03 -11.40 16.28
C ASP A 676 26.19 -12.61 15.84
N PHE A 677 24.94 -12.60 16.21
CA PHE A 677 24.08 -13.79 16.07
C PHE A 677 23.65 -14.07 14.61
N GLN A 678 23.75 -13.08 13.73
CA GLN A 678 23.46 -13.24 12.30
C GLN A 678 24.63 -13.89 11.54
N HIS A 679 25.86 -13.74 12.04
CA HIS A 679 27.13 -13.86 11.31
C HIS A 679 27.71 -15.26 11.32
N PHE A 680 27.95 -15.79 10.12
CA PHE A 680 28.72 -17.02 9.89
C PHE A 680 29.90 -16.72 8.98
N GLU A 681 31.16 -17.02 9.41
CA GLU A 681 32.34 -16.76 8.60
C GLU A 681 33.19 -18.03 8.41
N LEU A 682 33.78 -18.15 7.18
CA LEU A 682 34.70 -19.25 6.90
C LEU A 682 36.00 -19.07 7.67
N ILE A 683 36.45 -20.13 8.38
CA ILE A 683 37.77 -20.21 9.00
C ILE A 683 38.79 -20.43 7.89
N GLU A 684 39.65 -19.45 7.67
CA GLU A 684 40.85 -19.61 6.82
C GLU A 684 41.94 -20.26 7.66
N GLU A 685 42.41 -21.46 7.24
CA GLU A 685 43.58 -22.14 7.87
C GLU A 685 44.88 -21.34 7.72
#